data_bcfdccdfd6d927bbbab77a20419d2708
#
_entry.id   bcfdccdfd6d927bbbab77a20419d2708
#
_cell.length_a   1.000
_cell.length_b   1.000
_cell.length_c   1.000
_cell.angle_alpha   90.00
_cell.angle_beta   90.00
_cell.angle_gamma   90.00
#
_symmetry.space_group_name_H-M   'P 1'
#
loop_
_entity.id
_entity.type
_entity.pdbx_description
1 polymer ?
#
loop_
_entity_poly.entity_id
_entity_poly.type
_entity_poly.pdbx_seq_one_letter_code
_entity_poly.pdbx_strand_id
1 'polypeptide(L)'
;MPVAPTYPGVYIEEIPSGVHTLTGVSTSITAFIGYTARGTVNDPVHIFSFADFERAFGGLDGASPLSHCVKHFFQNGGTDAYVVRVAQGAAAATVTLRSATGPVLDVSAASSGTWGNSLQLDVEYATSNPASLFNLKVTEYIERNGTMVPGRAEMFRNLTLNGFDANYAVAMVNAQSQLIALTKNAALAFAGNGRSTSDTLTLADVNPMPAGYRVAYTINGVGPYEITVPVPTAPGATAATGATAAMNDIAAAITAKSPPGVTAAIVGTNQIEFTAVTDLAHPSERSSIHFFDAGTNSVTARLKLGLANGGTEIDAAATTRPLSTGTTGTVVLPVAFAATGSVTMDVLKGAGALPIAAGIVVPIWGAPTARPVPASLDEAVAQLNNALSGLAPAQPLLAGATAQRIGNTIRVLPGSDDPNVSFRFTVGATATSFGLDAATARNVGHYAPGVGVTALAQMQGAGGNNGMPPAATDLSGNEAAKTGLYALENVDLFNILVMPDATVGAGLMGVLTEAIAYCSRRRAFMIIDAPETVGTFAQAQTWMGSTASPLRSRNSAIYFPRLREPDPTKNGIVGTFPAAGALAGLYARTDAERGVWKAPAGTTANIVGATGLSYTLTDRENGALNPLGLNALRTFPVIGTVSWGARTGRGADALADEYKYIPVRRLALFLEESLYRGTQWVVFEPNDEPLWSRVRLNLGAFMHTLFAQGAFQGKTPRDAYFVKCDKETTTPNDVDLGRVNIVVGFAPLKPAEFVIIQIQQIVQALQT
;
A
#
# COMPACT_ATOMS: atom_id res chain seq x y z
N MET A 1 -45.22 13.88 18.88
CA MET A 1 -46.30 14.88 18.98
C MET A 1 -46.74 14.95 20.42
N PRO A 2 -46.87 16.09 21.04
CA PRO A 2 -47.34 16.15 22.42
C PRO A 2 -48.70 15.48 22.48
N VAL A 3 -48.89 14.59 23.46
CA VAL A 3 -50.15 13.90 23.71
C VAL A 3 -51.12 14.91 24.32
N ALA A 4 -52.22 15.21 23.60
CA ALA A 4 -53.29 16.04 24.14
C ALA A 4 -54.28 15.15 24.94
N PRO A 5 -54.31 15.22 26.27
CA PRO A 5 -55.19 14.39 27.09
C PRO A 5 -56.67 14.76 26.83
N THR A 6 -57.51 13.78 26.48
CA THR A 6 -58.95 14.00 26.22
C THR A 6 -59.85 13.25 27.17
N TYR A 7 -59.34 12.26 27.93
CA TYR A 7 -60.07 11.52 28.95
C TYR A 7 -59.15 11.16 30.13
N PRO A 8 -59.70 10.89 31.34
CA PRO A 8 -58.89 10.41 32.45
C PRO A 8 -58.24 9.06 32.12
N GLY A 9 -56.90 9.00 32.06
CA GLY A 9 -56.15 7.81 31.71
C GLY A 9 -54.64 8.01 31.83
N VAL A 10 -53.88 6.95 31.65
CA VAL A 10 -52.41 6.99 31.56
C VAL A 10 -52.03 7.22 30.10
N TYR A 11 -51.26 8.27 29.85
CA TYR A 11 -50.72 8.64 28.54
C TYR A 11 -49.25 8.29 28.51
N ILE A 12 -48.78 7.68 27.45
CA ILE A 12 -47.37 7.37 27.20
C ILE A 12 -46.89 8.29 26.09
N GLU A 13 -45.92 9.12 26.40
CA GLU A 13 -45.21 9.95 25.45
C GLU A 13 -43.77 9.49 25.35
N GLU A 14 -43.33 9.13 24.13
CA GLU A 14 -41.93 8.83 23.89
C GLU A 14 -41.17 10.13 23.65
N ILE A 15 -40.31 10.45 24.58
CA ILE A 15 -39.41 11.61 24.49
C ILE A 15 -38.03 11.09 24.08
N PRO A 16 -37.39 11.66 23.03
CA PRO A 16 -36.01 11.32 22.71
C PRO A 16 -35.13 11.50 23.95
N SER A 17 -34.36 10.49 24.31
CA SER A 17 -33.63 10.47 25.58
C SER A 17 -32.58 11.59 25.71
N GLY A 18 -32.15 12.18 24.58
CA GLY A 18 -31.09 13.21 24.53
C GLY A 18 -29.74 12.75 25.10
N VAL A 19 -29.62 11.45 25.37
CA VAL A 19 -28.39 10.85 25.90
C VAL A 19 -27.42 10.61 24.75
N HIS A 20 -26.31 11.34 24.75
CA HIS A 20 -25.16 11.07 23.90
C HIS A 20 -24.21 10.18 24.68
N THR A 21 -24.23 8.87 24.41
CA THR A 21 -23.37 7.88 25.08
C THR A 21 -21.91 8.21 24.79
N LEU A 22 -21.14 8.50 25.82
CA LEU A 22 -19.71 8.72 25.73
C LEU A 22 -18.98 7.39 25.84
N THR A 23 -18.24 7.03 24.80
CA THR A 23 -17.35 5.85 24.79
C THR A 23 -15.92 6.26 25.08
N GLY A 24 -15.22 5.49 25.92
CA GLY A 24 -13.78 5.68 26.15
C GLY A 24 -12.99 5.43 24.86
N VAL A 25 -12.00 6.26 24.60
CA VAL A 25 -11.08 6.10 23.48
C VAL A 25 -10.08 4.95 23.74
N SER A 26 -9.37 4.50 22.70
CA SER A 26 -8.21 3.62 22.88
C SER A 26 -7.15 4.29 23.77
N THR A 27 -6.39 3.47 24.52
CA THR A 27 -5.32 3.94 25.42
C THR A 27 -3.92 3.55 24.95
N SER A 28 -3.80 2.67 23.96
CA SER A 28 -2.55 1.99 23.63
C SER A 28 -2.17 1.98 22.15
N ILE A 29 -2.83 2.77 21.30
CA ILE A 29 -2.40 2.96 19.92
C ILE A 29 -1.01 3.59 19.96
N THR A 30 -0.01 2.89 19.41
CA THR A 30 1.39 3.30 19.49
C THR A 30 1.87 3.86 18.15
N ALA A 31 2.45 5.05 18.15
CA ALA A 31 3.14 5.61 17.00
C ALA A 31 4.65 5.34 17.11
N PHE A 32 5.23 4.76 16.07
CA PHE A 32 6.65 4.54 15.91
C PHE A 32 7.20 5.45 14.83
N ILE A 33 8.29 6.17 15.12
CA ILE A 33 8.97 7.04 14.13
C ILE A 33 10.44 6.66 14.06
N GLY A 34 10.94 6.41 12.85
CA GLY A 34 12.35 6.10 12.62
C GLY A 34 12.63 5.54 11.23
N TYR A 35 13.81 4.96 11.05
CA TYR A 35 14.28 4.45 9.78
C TYR A 35 13.84 3.01 9.52
N THR A 36 13.50 2.75 8.27
CA THR A 36 13.37 1.41 7.69
C THR A 36 13.92 1.41 6.27
N ALA A 37 14.38 0.27 5.78
CA ALA A 37 14.96 0.14 4.44
C ALA A 37 13.91 0.27 3.31
N ARG A 38 12.64 0.08 3.61
CA ARG A 38 11.51 0.07 2.67
C ARG A 38 10.35 0.85 3.26
N GLY A 39 9.42 1.28 2.42
CA GLY A 39 8.17 1.94 2.80
C GLY A 39 8.10 3.39 2.34
N THR A 40 6.91 3.97 2.43
CA THR A 40 6.68 5.40 2.16
C THR A 40 7.35 6.26 3.22
N VAL A 41 7.98 7.37 2.80
CA VAL A 41 8.66 8.30 3.71
C VAL A 41 7.68 9.37 4.16
N ASN A 42 7.66 9.68 5.46
CA ASN A 42 6.79 10.69 6.08
C ASN A 42 5.28 10.42 5.89
N ASP A 43 4.90 9.16 5.73
CA ASP A 43 3.51 8.76 5.61
C ASP A 43 3.18 7.73 6.70
N PRO A 44 2.22 8.01 7.61
CA PRO A 44 1.88 7.10 8.68
C PRO A 44 1.14 5.87 8.15
N VAL A 45 1.74 4.71 8.27
CA VAL A 45 1.11 3.44 7.88
C VAL A 45 0.54 2.77 9.11
N HIS A 46 -0.77 2.45 9.09
CA HIS A 46 -1.47 1.74 10.15
C HIS A 46 -1.22 0.23 10.04
N ILE A 47 -0.79 -0.39 11.12
CA ILE A 47 -0.45 -1.82 11.19
C ILE A 47 -1.08 -2.46 12.43
N PHE A 48 -1.53 -3.72 12.28
CA PHE A 48 -2.18 -4.50 13.34
C PHE A 48 -1.37 -5.75 13.72
N SER A 49 -0.28 -6.01 13.02
CA SER A 49 0.61 -7.14 13.26
C SER A 49 2.03 -6.86 12.79
N PHE A 50 3.00 -7.65 13.28
CA PHE A 50 4.35 -7.60 12.75
C PHE A 50 4.42 -8.03 11.28
N ALA A 51 3.54 -8.93 10.83
CA ALA A 51 3.44 -9.31 9.42
C ALA A 51 3.00 -8.14 8.51
N ASP A 52 2.16 -7.22 9.02
CA ASP A 52 1.83 -5.99 8.29
C ASP A 52 3.05 -5.08 8.16
N PHE A 53 3.85 -4.98 9.24
CA PHE A 53 5.12 -4.26 9.22
C PHE A 53 6.09 -4.86 8.19
N GLU A 54 6.24 -6.18 8.15
CA GLU A 54 7.10 -6.86 7.17
C GLU A 54 6.68 -6.56 5.73
N ARG A 55 5.37 -6.58 5.47
CA ARG A 55 4.85 -6.25 4.13
C ARG A 55 5.12 -4.81 3.72
N ALA A 56 4.90 -3.85 4.62
CA ALA A 56 5.02 -2.42 4.33
C ALA A 56 6.48 -1.93 4.37
N PHE A 57 7.28 -2.42 5.32
CA PHE A 57 8.58 -1.86 5.65
C PHE A 57 9.77 -2.82 5.45
N GLY A 58 9.52 -4.07 5.05
CA GLY A 58 10.56 -5.04 4.68
C GLY A 58 11.08 -5.90 5.83
N GLY A 59 10.51 -5.81 7.04
CA GLY A 59 10.89 -6.65 8.17
C GLY A 59 12.04 -6.10 9.00
N LEU A 60 12.82 -6.99 9.62
CA LEU A 60 13.93 -6.61 10.49
C LEU A 60 15.08 -6.02 9.68
N ASP A 61 15.62 -4.89 10.16
CA ASP A 61 16.71 -4.15 9.55
C ASP A 61 17.79 -3.87 10.61
N GLY A 62 19.05 -4.15 10.27
CA GLY A 62 20.19 -3.90 11.15
C GLY A 62 20.68 -2.45 11.19
N ALA A 63 20.16 -1.57 10.33
CA ALA A 63 20.57 -0.17 10.27
C ALA A 63 19.84 0.71 11.30
N SER A 64 18.68 0.26 11.83
CA SER A 64 17.88 1.00 12.81
C SER A 64 17.25 0.04 13.83
N PRO A 65 17.11 0.47 15.08
CA PRO A 65 16.41 -0.30 16.10
C PRO A 65 14.87 -0.28 15.92
N LEU A 66 14.31 0.51 15.02
CA LEU A 66 12.86 0.67 14.86
C LEU A 66 12.15 -0.66 14.60
N SER A 67 12.65 -1.46 13.67
CA SER A 67 12.04 -2.75 13.31
C SER A 67 12.00 -3.73 14.48
N HIS A 68 13.04 -3.74 15.31
CA HIS A 68 13.09 -4.53 16.55
C HIS A 68 12.10 -4.00 17.59
N CYS A 69 11.96 -2.69 17.74
CA CYS A 69 10.98 -2.09 18.64
C CYS A 69 9.53 -2.44 18.24
N VAL A 70 9.21 -2.42 16.95
CA VAL A 70 7.89 -2.82 16.45
C VAL A 70 7.64 -4.32 16.69
N LYS A 71 8.64 -5.17 16.43
CA LYS A 71 8.57 -6.61 16.76
C LYS A 71 8.29 -6.82 18.24
N HIS A 72 9.06 -6.17 19.11
CA HIS A 72 8.89 -6.26 20.57
C HIS A 72 7.51 -5.77 21.02
N PHE A 73 6.97 -4.73 20.40
CA PHE A 73 5.62 -4.23 20.69
C PHE A 73 4.57 -5.32 20.51
N PHE A 74 4.52 -5.95 19.34
CA PHE A 74 3.56 -7.02 19.08
C PHE A 74 3.80 -8.27 19.93
N GLN A 75 5.04 -8.61 20.21
CA GLN A 75 5.38 -9.76 21.09
C GLN A 75 4.96 -9.56 22.54
N ASN A 76 4.84 -8.31 23.01
CA ASN A 76 4.50 -7.98 24.39
C ASN A 76 3.03 -7.56 24.59
N GLY A 77 2.17 -7.73 23.58
CA GLY A 77 0.73 -7.53 23.68
C GLY A 77 0.20 -6.26 23.00
N GLY A 78 1.02 -5.58 22.20
CA GLY A 78 0.55 -4.53 21.32
C GLY A 78 -0.30 -5.11 20.19
N THR A 79 -1.32 -4.38 19.78
CA THR A 79 -2.27 -4.82 18.73
C THR A 79 -2.57 -3.77 17.67
N ASP A 80 -2.17 -2.53 17.91
CA ASP A 80 -2.55 -1.38 17.07
C ASP A 80 -1.41 -0.35 17.07
N ALA A 81 -0.85 -0.06 15.89
CA ALA A 81 0.25 0.88 15.78
C ALA A 81 0.28 1.62 14.44
N TYR A 82 0.81 2.83 14.46
CA TYR A 82 1.23 3.58 13.30
C TYR A 82 2.76 3.57 13.20
N VAL A 83 3.27 3.41 11.97
CA VAL A 83 4.71 3.53 11.71
C VAL A 83 4.94 4.64 10.70
N VAL A 84 5.79 5.58 11.05
CA VAL A 84 6.26 6.66 10.18
C VAL A 84 7.73 6.39 9.85
N ARG A 85 7.99 6.07 8.58
CA ARG A 85 9.35 5.97 8.09
C ARG A 85 9.94 7.34 7.86
N VAL A 86 11.11 7.58 8.43
CA VAL A 86 11.93 8.76 8.16
C VAL A 86 13.28 8.31 7.60
N ALA A 87 13.66 8.83 6.44
CA ALA A 87 14.93 8.47 5.79
C ALA A 87 15.46 9.66 4.97
N GLN A 88 16.76 9.84 4.95
CA GLN A 88 17.40 10.89 4.18
C GLN A 88 17.78 10.39 2.78
N GLY A 89 17.28 11.04 1.73
CA GLY A 89 17.65 10.73 0.35
C GLY A 89 17.13 9.38 -0.17
N ALA A 90 16.06 8.83 0.42
CA ALA A 90 15.43 7.63 -0.08
C ALA A 90 14.70 7.90 -1.41
N ALA A 91 14.80 6.97 -2.36
CA ALA A 91 14.19 7.08 -3.68
C ALA A 91 13.52 5.77 -4.10
N ALA A 92 12.41 5.87 -4.82
CA ALA A 92 11.78 4.73 -5.46
C ALA A 92 12.52 4.37 -6.75
N ALA A 93 12.59 3.10 -7.08
CA ALA A 93 13.05 2.65 -8.38
C ALA A 93 12.02 3.01 -9.45
N THR A 94 12.48 3.50 -10.61
CA THR A 94 11.62 3.94 -11.70
C THR A 94 12.02 3.32 -13.04
N VAL A 95 11.05 3.21 -13.95
CA VAL A 95 11.29 2.85 -15.36
C VAL A 95 10.18 3.47 -16.22
N THR A 96 10.51 3.87 -17.45
CA THR A 96 9.53 4.34 -18.42
C THR A 96 9.27 3.26 -19.46
N LEU A 97 8.04 2.80 -19.59
CA LEU A 97 7.59 1.89 -20.64
C LEU A 97 7.39 2.68 -21.93
N ARG A 98 7.75 2.05 -23.07
CA ARG A 98 7.68 2.68 -24.38
C ARG A 98 6.74 1.91 -25.32
N SER A 99 6.08 2.66 -26.19
CA SER A 99 5.49 2.17 -27.42
C SER A 99 6.55 2.13 -28.56
N ALA A 100 6.12 1.76 -29.75
CA ALA A 100 6.97 1.87 -30.95
C ALA A 100 7.37 3.32 -31.28
N THR A 101 6.59 4.30 -30.84
CA THR A 101 6.75 5.73 -31.21
C THR A 101 7.37 6.58 -30.11
N GLY A 102 7.34 6.15 -28.85
CA GLY A 102 7.90 6.94 -27.76
C GLY A 102 7.54 6.45 -26.36
N PRO A 103 7.84 7.23 -25.32
CA PRO A 103 7.50 6.92 -23.94
C PRO A 103 5.98 6.99 -23.70
N VAL A 104 5.47 6.15 -22.82
CA VAL A 104 4.03 5.92 -22.64
C VAL A 104 3.60 6.03 -21.19
N LEU A 105 4.23 5.22 -20.33
CA LEU A 105 3.93 5.12 -18.90
C LEU A 105 5.22 5.19 -18.10
N ASP A 106 5.21 6.03 -17.09
CA ASP A 106 6.25 6.04 -16.07
C ASP A 106 5.80 5.15 -14.93
N VAL A 107 6.62 4.20 -14.59
CA VAL A 107 6.42 3.24 -13.51
C VAL A 107 7.37 3.62 -12.38
N SER A 108 6.87 3.69 -11.18
CA SER A 108 7.67 3.78 -9.95
C SER A 108 7.34 2.62 -9.01
N ALA A 109 8.32 2.14 -8.26
CA ALA A 109 8.03 1.25 -7.14
C ALA A 109 7.09 1.97 -6.15
N ALA A 110 6.16 1.24 -5.54
CA ALA A 110 5.13 1.80 -4.64
C ALA A 110 5.71 2.54 -3.43
N SER A 111 6.96 2.26 -3.08
CA SER A 111 7.69 2.97 -2.04
C SER A 111 9.18 3.03 -2.33
N SER A 112 9.87 3.98 -1.68
CA SER A 112 11.32 4.11 -1.81
C SER A 112 12.06 2.94 -1.16
N GLY A 113 13.19 2.58 -1.76
CA GLY A 113 14.08 1.52 -1.31
C GLY A 113 14.67 0.73 -2.46
N THR A 114 15.78 0.03 -2.19
CA THR A 114 16.46 -0.84 -3.17
C THR A 114 15.63 -2.05 -3.58
N TRP A 115 14.60 -2.39 -2.80
CA TRP A 115 13.68 -3.49 -3.12
C TRP A 115 13.00 -3.32 -4.48
N GLY A 116 12.74 -2.07 -4.88
CA GLY A 116 12.16 -1.75 -6.17
C GLY A 116 13.05 -2.14 -7.37
N ASN A 117 14.36 -2.30 -7.17
CA ASN A 117 15.28 -2.77 -8.19
C ASN A 117 15.10 -4.26 -8.50
N SER A 118 14.41 -5.00 -7.64
CA SER A 118 14.09 -6.43 -7.83
C SER A 118 12.70 -6.64 -8.43
N LEU A 119 12.03 -5.58 -8.86
CA LEU A 119 10.77 -5.68 -9.59
C LEU A 119 11.03 -6.02 -11.05
N GLN A 120 10.17 -6.85 -11.61
CA GLN A 120 10.14 -7.20 -13.01
C GLN A 120 8.73 -7.04 -13.54
N LEU A 121 8.59 -6.40 -14.69
CA LEU A 121 7.31 -6.18 -15.33
C LEU A 121 7.25 -6.87 -16.68
N ASP A 122 6.14 -7.53 -16.94
CA ASP A 122 5.81 -8.15 -18.21
C ASP A 122 4.56 -7.54 -18.80
N VAL A 123 4.65 -7.14 -20.05
CA VAL A 123 3.52 -6.67 -20.86
C VAL A 123 3.19 -7.76 -21.88
N GLU A 124 1.91 -8.10 -21.99
CA GLU A 124 1.42 -9.04 -22.98
C GLU A 124 0.08 -8.59 -23.58
N TYR A 125 -0.25 -9.17 -24.73
CA TYR A 125 -1.47 -8.82 -25.47
C TYR A 125 -2.50 -9.96 -25.52
N ALA A 126 -2.36 -11.00 -24.67
CA ALA A 126 -3.35 -12.06 -24.54
C ALA A 126 -4.59 -11.54 -23.77
N THR A 127 -5.34 -10.67 -24.41
CA THR A 127 -6.47 -9.91 -23.87
C THR A 127 -7.75 -10.25 -24.62
N SER A 128 -8.88 -9.73 -24.16
CA SER A 128 -10.16 -9.82 -24.88
C SER A 128 -10.14 -9.12 -26.24
N ASN A 129 -9.27 -8.12 -26.43
CA ASN A 129 -8.97 -7.48 -27.71
C ASN A 129 -7.45 -7.36 -27.87
N PRO A 130 -6.76 -8.39 -28.44
CA PRO A 130 -5.31 -8.38 -28.61
C PRO A 130 -4.77 -7.25 -29.48
N ALA A 131 -5.61 -6.61 -30.30
CA ALA A 131 -5.24 -5.47 -31.14
C ALA A 131 -5.19 -4.16 -30.37
N SER A 132 -6.01 -3.99 -29.30
CA SER A 132 -6.19 -2.72 -28.59
C SER A 132 -5.68 -2.74 -27.16
N LEU A 133 -5.86 -3.83 -26.43
CA LEU A 133 -5.61 -3.91 -24.99
C LEU A 133 -4.26 -4.55 -24.68
N PHE A 134 -3.83 -4.41 -23.42
CA PHE A 134 -2.65 -5.10 -22.91
C PHE A 134 -2.87 -5.58 -21.47
N ASN A 135 -2.13 -6.58 -21.06
CA ASN A 135 -2.03 -7.03 -19.69
C ASN A 135 -0.67 -6.59 -19.13
N LEU A 136 -0.63 -6.29 -17.84
CA LEU A 136 0.59 -5.96 -17.10
C LEU A 136 0.72 -6.93 -15.93
N LYS A 137 1.81 -7.70 -15.90
CA LYS A 137 2.20 -8.51 -14.76
C LYS A 137 3.38 -7.86 -14.07
N VAL A 138 3.33 -7.75 -12.75
CA VAL A 138 4.42 -7.26 -11.91
C VAL A 138 4.84 -8.38 -10.98
N THR A 139 6.13 -8.67 -10.90
CA THR A 139 6.69 -9.70 -10.03
C THR A 139 7.82 -9.09 -9.20
N GLU A 140 7.74 -9.24 -7.88
CA GLU A 140 8.84 -8.93 -6.96
C GLU A 140 9.73 -10.17 -6.84
N TYR A 141 11.02 -10.03 -7.12
CA TYR A 141 12.01 -11.07 -6.86
C TYR A 141 12.66 -10.86 -5.51
N ILE A 142 12.80 -11.93 -4.75
CA ILE A 142 13.44 -11.93 -3.43
C ILE A 142 14.63 -12.87 -3.43
N GLU A 143 15.70 -12.46 -2.77
CA GLU A 143 16.87 -13.33 -2.61
C GLU A 143 16.60 -14.39 -1.54
N ARG A 144 16.81 -15.65 -1.93
CA ARG A 144 16.79 -16.80 -1.01
C ARG A 144 18.02 -17.65 -1.24
N ASN A 145 18.86 -17.79 -0.24
CA ASN A 145 20.10 -18.60 -0.32
C ASN A 145 21.00 -18.21 -1.49
N GLY A 146 21.13 -16.91 -1.78
CA GLY A 146 21.95 -16.41 -2.88
C GLY A 146 21.32 -16.55 -4.27
N THR A 147 20.04 -16.93 -4.36
CA THR A 147 19.30 -17.05 -5.62
C THR A 147 18.06 -16.17 -5.58
N MET A 148 17.82 -15.42 -6.68
CA MET A 148 16.60 -14.64 -6.85
C MET A 148 15.44 -15.57 -7.21
N VAL A 149 14.39 -15.53 -6.40
CA VAL A 149 13.17 -16.33 -6.62
C VAL A 149 11.95 -15.42 -6.71
N PRO A 150 10.92 -15.79 -7.49
CA PRO A 150 9.67 -15.03 -7.52
C PRO A 150 9.02 -14.98 -6.13
N GLY A 151 8.70 -13.79 -5.69
CA GLY A 151 7.95 -13.51 -4.46
C GLY A 151 6.49 -13.18 -4.78
N ARG A 152 6.08 -11.95 -4.45
CA ARG A 152 4.74 -11.47 -4.76
C ARG A 152 4.59 -11.19 -6.26
N ALA A 153 3.42 -11.49 -6.81
CA ALA A 153 3.09 -11.15 -8.19
C ALA A 153 1.67 -10.55 -8.26
N GLU A 154 1.52 -9.55 -9.12
CA GLU A 154 0.25 -8.90 -9.41
C GLU A 154 -0.03 -8.98 -10.91
N MET A 155 -1.29 -9.10 -11.31
CA MET A 155 -1.70 -9.23 -12.70
C MET A 155 -2.89 -8.34 -13.00
N PHE A 156 -2.68 -7.37 -13.87
CA PHE A 156 -3.70 -6.45 -14.35
C PHE A 156 -4.07 -6.80 -15.78
N ARG A 157 -5.36 -6.99 -16.05
CA ARG A 157 -5.83 -7.53 -17.34
C ARG A 157 -6.66 -6.51 -18.10
N ASN A 158 -6.61 -6.61 -19.45
CA ASN A 158 -7.40 -5.81 -20.39
C ASN A 158 -7.23 -4.29 -20.19
N LEU A 159 -6.02 -3.86 -19.91
CA LEU A 159 -5.71 -2.44 -19.68
C LEU A 159 -5.73 -1.66 -21.00
N THR A 160 -6.12 -0.39 -20.91
CA THR A 160 -6.04 0.60 -22.00
C THR A 160 -5.33 1.87 -21.53
N LEU A 161 -4.85 2.67 -22.47
CA LEU A 161 -4.35 4.02 -22.19
C LEU A 161 -5.42 5.11 -22.39
N ASN A 162 -6.63 4.73 -22.76
CA ASN A 162 -7.77 5.63 -22.83
C ASN A 162 -8.22 6.04 -21.42
N GLY A 163 -7.98 7.28 -21.04
CA GLY A 163 -8.33 7.81 -19.71
C GLY A 163 -9.82 7.90 -19.40
N PHE A 164 -10.67 7.70 -20.42
CA PHE A 164 -12.14 7.68 -20.28
C PHE A 164 -12.72 6.27 -20.14
N ASP A 165 -11.86 5.24 -20.15
CA ASP A 165 -12.28 3.84 -20.04
C ASP A 165 -12.15 3.36 -18.58
N ALA A 166 -13.06 2.49 -18.16
CA ALA A 166 -13.02 1.86 -16.82
C ALA A 166 -11.72 1.06 -16.59
N ASN A 167 -11.13 0.53 -17.66
CA ASN A 167 -9.88 -0.24 -17.63
C ASN A 167 -8.63 0.65 -17.87
N TYR A 168 -8.74 1.94 -17.60
CA TYR A 168 -7.60 2.85 -17.73
C TYR A 168 -6.44 2.40 -16.82
N ALA A 169 -5.29 2.12 -17.44
CA ALA A 169 -4.16 1.48 -16.79
C ALA A 169 -3.69 2.22 -15.53
N VAL A 170 -3.58 3.55 -15.58
CA VAL A 170 -3.11 4.35 -14.45
C VAL A 170 -4.09 4.28 -13.28
N ALA A 171 -5.39 4.41 -13.53
CA ALA A 171 -6.39 4.35 -12.47
C ALA A 171 -6.49 2.95 -11.86
N MET A 172 -6.55 1.91 -12.71
CA MET A 172 -6.69 0.53 -12.27
C MET A 172 -5.48 0.05 -11.46
N VAL A 173 -4.28 0.32 -11.94
CA VAL A 173 -3.06 -0.12 -11.25
C VAL A 173 -2.87 0.65 -9.95
N ASN A 174 -3.02 1.98 -9.95
CA ASN A 174 -2.83 2.78 -8.73
C ASN A 174 -3.87 2.48 -7.64
N ALA A 175 -5.06 2.01 -8.01
CA ALA A 175 -6.07 1.60 -7.04
C ALA A 175 -5.83 0.23 -6.40
N GLN A 176 -5.09 -0.66 -7.06
CA GLN A 176 -5.00 -2.08 -6.68
C GLN A 176 -3.59 -2.56 -6.40
N SER A 177 -2.55 -1.94 -6.99
CA SER A 177 -1.18 -2.38 -6.83
C SER A 177 -0.60 -2.00 -5.47
N GLN A 178 0.11 -2.95 -4.88
CA GLN A 178 0.97 -2.74 -3.71
C GLN A 178 2.46 -2.70 -4.08
N LEU A 179 2.79 -2.98 -5.35
CA LEU A 179 4.18 -3.08 -5.82
C LEU A 179 4.61 -1.85 -6.62
N ILE A 180 3.71 -1.26 -7.41
CA ILE A 180 4.03 -0.14 -8.31
C ILE A 180 2.96 0.95 -8.30
N ALA A 181 3.36 2.13 -8.74
CA ALA A 181 2.46 3.19 -9.17
C ALA A 181 2.76 3.56 -10.62
N LEU A 182 1.72 3.91 -11.38
CA LEU A 182 1.82 4.35 -12.77
C LEU A 182 1.48 5.83 -12.89
N THR A 183 2.20 6.52 -13.76
CA THR A 183 1.79 7.83 -14.28
C THR A 183 1.84 7.86 -15.79
N LYS A 184 0.92 8.60 -16.41
CA LYS A 184 0.96 8.85 -17.86
C LYS A 184 2.19 9.71 -18.15
N ASN A 185 3.04 9.25 -19.07
CA ASN A 185 4.21 10.04 -19.45
C ASN A 185 3.78 11.35 -20.15
N ALA A 186 4.42 12.46 -19.80
CA ALA A 186 4.06 13.78 -20.32
C ALA A 186 4.26 13.92 -21.84
N ALA A 187 5.14 13.10 -22.44
CA ALA A 187 5.38 13.09 -23.88
C ALA A 187 4.42 12.16 -24.65
N LEU A 188 3.50 11.46 -23.97
CA LEU A 188 2.53 10.60 -24.64
C LEU A 188 1.56 11.44 -25.49
N ALA A 189 1.60 11.18 -26.78
CA ALA A 189 0.66 11.76 -27.75
C ALA A 189 -0.09 10.63 -28.46
N PHE A 190 -1.40 10.75 -28.54
CA PHE A 190 -2.23 9.83 -29.31
C PHE A 190 -2.26 10.28 -30.75
N ALA A 191 -1.83 9.41 -31.64
CA ALA A 191 -1.86 9.63 -33.07
C ALA A 191 -2.78 8.61 -33.76
N GLY A 192 -3.65 9.12 -34.61
CA GLY A 192 -4.62 8.30 -35.34
C GLY A 192 -5.99 8.23 -34.67
N ASN A 193 -6.87 7.48 -35.30
CA ASN A 193 -8.25 7.31 -34.90
C ASN A 193 -8.57 5.83 -34.68
N GLY A 194 -9.56 5.56 -33.83
CA GLY A 194 -10.09 4.22 -33.63
C GLY A 194 -10.77 3.71 -34.90
N ARG A 195 -10.58 2.44 -35.19
CA ARG A 195 -11.11 1.78 -36.38
C ARG A 195 -11.62 0.38 -36.11
N SER A 196 -12.63 -0.01 -36.88
CA SER A 196 -13.13 -1.38 -36.95
C SER A 196 -13.14 -1.85 -38.38
N THR A 197 -12.52 -3.00 -38.62
CA THR A 197 -12.35 -3.57 -39.96
C THR A 197 -13.00 -4.95 -40.00
N SER A 198 -13.85 -5.22 -40.98
CA SER A 198 -14.43 -6.55 -41.21
C SER A 198 -13.39 -7.57 -41.61
N ASP A 199 -13.69 -8.87 -41.45
CA ASP A 199 -12.96 -9.88 -42.23
C ASP A 199 -13.31 -9.78 -43.73
N THR A 200 -12.60 -10.54 -44.60
CA THR A 200 -12.80 -10.55 -46.03
C THR A 200 -14.24 -10.99 -46.39
N LEU A 201 -14.93 -10.17 -47.16
CA LEU A 201 -16.31 -10.40 -47.56
C LEU A 201 -16.41 -11.11 -48.90
N THR A 202 -17.37 -12.02 -49.01
CA THR A 202 -17.74 -12.68 -50.25
C THR A 202 -19.01 -12.02 -50.84
N LEU A 203 -19.37 -12.36 -52.08
CA LEU A 203 -20.60 -11.86 -52.69
C LEU A 203 -21.85 -12.27 -51.85
N ALA A 204 -21.85 -13.47 -51.33
CA ALA A 204 -22.97 -13.97 -50.49
C ALA A 204 -23.15 -13.19 -49.20
N ASP A 205 -22.08 -12.58 -48.66
CA ASP A 205 -22.12 -11.79 -47.43
C ASP A 205 -22.78 -10.44 -47.68
N VAL A 206 -22.77 -9.90 -48.90
CA VAL A 206 -23.22 -8.54 -49.25
C VAL A 206 -24.40 -8.48 -50.23
N ASN A 207 -24.80 -9.60 -50.83
CA ASN A 207 -25.90 -9.67 -51.81
C ASN A 207 -26.75 -10.94 -51.63
N PRO A 208 -28.09 -10.83 -51.45
CA PRO A 208 -28.83 -9.59 -51.18
C PRO A 208 -28.71 -9.17 -49.72
N MET A 209 -28.65 -7.86 -49.47
CA MET A 209 -28.83 -7.30 -48.11
C MET A 209 -30.32 -7.21 -47.78
N PRO A 210 -30.74 -7.63 -46.56
CA PRO A 210 -32.16 -7.54 -46.16
C PRO A 210 -32.60 -6.09 -45.95
N ALA A 211 -33.85 -5.77 -46.34
CA ALA A 211 -34.43 -4.47 -46.02
C ALA A 211 -34.61 -4.32 -44.51
N GLY A 212 -34.39 -3.12 -43.99
CA GLY A 212 -34.50 -2.84 -42.55
C GLY A 212 -33.46 -3.53 -41.70
N TYR A 213 -32.27 -3.79 -42.23
CA TYR A 213 -31.19 -4.40 -41.46
C TYR A 213 -30.65 -3.44 -40.36
N ARG A 214 -30.12 -4.03 -39.31
CA ARG A 214 -29.68 -3.30 -38.11
C ARG A 214 -28.21 -3.57 -37.78
N VAL A 215 -27.58 -2.56 -37.20
CA VAL A 215 -26.20 -2.65 -36.67
C VAL A 215 -26.18 -1.95 -35.34
N ALA A 216 -25.62 -2.60 -34.32
CA ALA A 216 -25.34 -1.99 -33.02
C ALA A 216 -23.85 -1.64 -32.92
N TYR A 217 -23.54 -0.50 -32.33
CA TYR A 217 -22.17 0.00 -32.20
C TYR A 217 -21.97 0.90 -30.98
N THR A 218 -20.73 1.02 -30.52
CA THR A 218 -20.26 2.13 -29.71
C THR A 218 -19.27 2.96 -30.50
N ILE A 219 -19.23 4.27 -30.27
CA ILE A 219 -18.28 5.19 -30.91
C ILE A 219 -17.72 6.16 -29.87
N ASN A 220 -16.40 6.36 -29.85
CA ASN A 220 -15.70 7.25 -28.93
C ASN A 220 -16.09 7.00 -27.45
N GLY A 221 -16.27 5.73 -27.08
CA GLY A 221 -16.66 5.29 -25.75
C GLY A 221 -18.11 5.61 -25.35
N VAL A 222 -18.96 6.00 -26.31
CA VAL A 222 -20.39 6.32 -26.09
C VAL A 222 -21.27 5.28 -26.80
N GLY A 223 -22.38 4.94 -26.20
CA GLY A 223 -23.32 3.95 -26.72
C GLY A 223 -23.69 2.91 -25.64
N PRO A 224 -24.24 1.75 -25.98
CA PRO A 224 -24.47 1.26 -27.35
C PRO A 224 -25.55 2.04 -28.09
N TYR A 225 -25.29 2.31 -29.33
CA TYR A 225 -26.27 2.86 -30.28
C TYR A 225 -26.72 1.76 -31.24
N GLU A 226 -27.89 1.93 -31.79
CA GLU A 226 -28.43 1.05 -32.82
C GLU A 226 -28.95 1.89 -33.97
N ILE A 227 -28.59 1.49 -35.20
CA ILE A 227 -29.06 2.05 -36.44
C ILE A 227 -29.83 1.03 -37.24
N THR A 228 -30.82 1.49 -38.00
CA THR A 228 -31.59 0.70 -38.97
C THR A 228 -31.40 1.32 -40.34
N VAL A 229 -31.04 0.49 -41.34
CA VAL A 229 -31.01 0.90 -42.76
C VAL A 229 -32.29 0.44 -43.43
N PRO A 230 -33.25 1.31 -43.65
CA PRO A 230 -34.61 0.93 -44.13
C PRO A 230 -34.59 0.32 -45.52
N VAL A 231 -33.80 0.91 -46.41
CA VAL A 231 -33.68 0.47 -47.81
C VAL A 231 -32.21 0.45 -48.15
N PRO A 232 -31.61 -0.76 -48.32
CA PRO A 232 -30.23 -0.85 -48.74
C PRO A 232 -29.99 -0.30 -50.13
N THR A 233 -28.84 0.33 -50.33
CA THR A 233 -28.40 0.68 -51.69
C THR A 233 -28.28 -0.57 -52.56
N ALA A 234 -28.69 -0.50 -53.80
CA ALA A 234 -28.69 -1.64 -54.72
C ALA A 234 -27.31 -2.33 -54.74
N PRO A 235 -27.22 -3.64 -54.46
CA PRO A 235 -25.93 -4.32 -54.38
C PRO A 235 -25.35 -4.44 -55.79
N GLY A 236 -24.03 -4.31 -55.89
CA GLY A 236 -23.33 -4.54 -57.14
C GLY A 236 -23.23 -6.01 -57.50
N ALA A 237 -22.77 -6.30 -58.69
CA ALA A 237 -22.57 -7.66 -59.21
C ALA A 237 -21.37 -8.40 -58.62
N THR A 238 -20.57 -7.74 -57.80
CA THR A 238 -19.32 -8.30 -57.19
C THR A 238 -19.30 -8.09 -55.68
N ALA A 239 -18.46 -8.86 -54.97
CA ALA A 239 -18.26 -8.67 -53.55
C ALA A 239 -17.75 -7.24 -53.20
N ALA A 240 -16.87 -6.67 -54.00
CA ALA A 240 -16.35 -5.32 -53.80
C ALA A 240 -17.43 -4.23 -53.91
N THR A 241 -18.31 -4.31 -54.94
CA THR A 241 -19.39 -3.33 -55.13
C THR A 241 -20.51 -3.46 -54.05
N GLY A 242 -20.77 -4.70 -53.60
CA GLY A 242 -21.70 -4.96 -52.52
C GLY A 242 -21.17 -4.49 -51.17
N ALA A 243 -19.89 -4.72 -50.88
CA ALA A 243 -19.24 -4.21 -49.68
C ALA A 243 -19.21 -2.67 -49.65
N THR A 244 -18.96 -2.01 -50.77
CA THR A 244 -18.99 -0.55 -50.88
C THR A 244 -20.38 0.00 -50.64
N ALA A 245 -21.43 -0.65 -51.14
CA ALA A 245 -22.82 -0.23 -50.87
C ALA A 245 -23.19 -0.31 -49.39
N ALA A 246 -22.95 -1.49 -48.76
CA ALA A 246 -23.22 -1.70 -47.34
C ALA A 246 -22.40 -0.76 -46.44
N MET A 247 -21.15 -0.50 -46.79
CA MET A 247 -20.25 0.44 -46.07
C MET A 247 -20.83 1.85 -46.07
N ASN A 248 -21.24 2.36 -47.26
CA ASN A 248 -21.77 3.71 -47.38
C ASN A 248 -23.08 3.87 -46.62
N ASP A 249 -23.99 2.92 -46.71
CA ASP A 249 -25.26 2.91 -45.99
C ASP A 249 -25.05 2.99 -44.48
N ILE A 250 -24.15 2.18 -43.92
CA ILE A 250 -23.83 2.11 -42.49
C ILE A 250 -23.12 3.39 -42.06
N ALA A 251 -22.12 3.87 -42.79
CA ALA A 251 -21.37 5.09 -42.45
C ALA A 251 -22.28 6.32 -42.41
N ALA A 252 -23.19 6.47 -43.38
CA ALA A 252 -24.17 7.54 -43.40
C ALA A 252 -25.11 7.49 -42.21
N ALA A 253 -25.61 6.30 -41.86
CA ALA A 253 -26.51 6.12 -40.73
C ALA A 253 -25.82 6.36 -39.39
N ILE A 254 -24.54 5.90 -39.20
CA ILE A 254 -23.76 6.21 -38.00
C ILE A 254 -23.53 7.72 -37.89
N THR A 255 -23.10 8.37 -38.93
CA THR A 255 -22.82 9.82 -38.93
C THR A 255 -24.05 10.65 -38.61
N ALA A 256 -25.20 10.25 -39.14
CA ALA A 256 -26.47 10.89 -38.84
C ALA A 256 -26.91 10.72 -37.37
N LYS A 257 -26.63 9.55 -36.77
CA LYS A 257 -27.04 9.22 -35.40
C LYS A 257 -26.07 9.75 -34.33
N SER A 258 -24.77 9.77 -34.63
CA SER A 258 -23.69 10.02 -33.67
C SER A 258 -22.60 10.92 -34.27
N PRO A 259 -22.86 12.23 -34.53
CA PRO A 259 -21.80 13.15 -34.97
C PRO A 259 -20.63 13.19 -33.99
N PRO A 260 -19.38 13.38 -34.44
CA PRO A 260 -18.95 13.65 -35.80
C PRO A 260 -19.00 12.46 -36.77
N GLY A 261 -19.35 11.27 -36.30
CA GLY A 261 -19.56 10.08 -37.11
C GLY A 261 -18.27 9.30 -37.45
N VAL A 262 -18.32 8.68 -38.63
CA VAL A 262 -17.23 7.85 -39.13
C VAL A 262 -16.86 8.21 -40.55
N THR A 263 -15.58 8.03 -40.91
CA THR A 263 -15.17 7.81 -42.29
C THR A 263 -15.12 6.32 -42.57
N ALA A 264 -15.33 5.91 -43.82
CA ALA A 264 -15.28 4.51 -44.18
C ALA A 264 -14.54 4.29 -45.50
N ALA A 265 -13.90 3.16 -45.63
CA ALA A 265 -13.12 2.77 -46.79
C ALA A 265 -13.15 1.24 -47.03
N ILE A 266 -12.99 0.82 -48.29
CA ILE A 266 -12.67 -0.59 -48.60
C ILE A 266 -11.18 -0.74 -48.49
N VAL A 267 -10.75 -1.71 -47.71
CA VAL A 267 -9.35 -2.04 -47.48
C VAL A 267 -9.10 -3.52 -47.87
N GLY A 268 -7.87 -3.86 -48.14
CA GLY A 268 -7.52 -5.23 -48.50
C GLY A 268 -8.37 -5.82 -49.64
N THR A 269 -8.79 -7.08 -49.49
CA THR A 269 -9.67 -7.77 -50.43
C THR A 269 -11.11 -7.75 -49.90
N ASN A 270 -11.90 -6.74 -50.32
CA ASN A 270 -13.31 -6.57 -49.94
C ASN A 270 -13.60 -6.48 -48.43
N GLN A 271 -12.70 -5.87 -47.66
CA GLN A 271 -12.93 -5.60 -46.23
C GLN A 271 -13.47 -4.18 -46.07
N ILE A 272 -14.46 -4.00 -45.20
CA ILE A 272 -15.01 -2.71 -44.82
C ILE A 272 -14.30 -2.19 -43.61
N GLU A 273 -13.70 -1.02 -43.65
CA GLU A 273 -13.12 -0.34 -42.51
C GLU A 273 -13.92 0.94 -42.18
N PHE A 274 -14.30 1.07 -40.91
CA PHE A 274 -14.89 2.28 -40.35
C PHE A 274 -13.87 2.92 -39.40
N THR A 275 -13.64 4.23 -39.57
CA THR A 275 -12.72 5.01 -38.72
C THR A 275 -13.52 6.11 -38.03
N ALA A 276 -13.48 6.15 -36.70
CA ALA A 276 -14.14 7.17 -35.91
C ALA A 276 -13.53 8.55 -36.16
N VAL A 277 -14.37 9.55 -36.38
CA VAL A 277 -13.89 10.93 -36.53
C VAL A 277 -13.67 11.56 -35.16
N THR A 278 -12.59 12.33 -35.01
CA THR A 278 -12.23 13.05 -33.79
C THR A 278 -12.49 14.54 -33.93
N ASP A 279 -12.86 15.19 -32.83
CA ASP A 279 -13.01 16.61 -32.67
C ASP A 279 -12.62 17.06 -31.26
N LEU A 280 -12.86 18.30 -30.87
CA LEU A 280 -12.52 18.81 -29.54
C LEU A 280 -13.28 18.12 -28.41
N ALA A 281 -14.49 17.63 -28.64
CA ALA A 281 -15.29 16.88 -27.67
C ALA A 281 -14.92 15.38 -27.64
N HIS A 282 -14.35 14.89 -28.74
CA HIS A 282 -13.94 13.49 -28.92
C HIS A 282 -12.46 13.44 -29.32
N PRO A 283 -11.54 13.64 -28.36
CA PRO A 283 -10.10 13.65 -28.65
C PRO A 283 -9.61 12.26 -29.07
N SER A 284 -8.44 12.22 -29.75
CA SER A 284 -7.84 10.99 -30.26
C SER A 284 -7.66 9.93 -29.17
N GLU A 285 -7.40 10.30 -27.94
CA GLU A 285 -7.28 9.36 -26.79
C GLU A 285 -8.54 8.48 -26.64
N ARG A 286 -9.70 9.04 -26.88
CA ARG A 286 -11.00 8.38 -26.73
C ARG A 286 -11.48 7.70 -28.01
N SER A 287 -10.82 7.94 -29.14
CA SER A 287 -11.29 7.51 -30.45
C SER A 287 -11.35 5.99 -30.57
N SER A 288 -12.55 5.47 -30.76
CA SER A 288 -12.88 4.05 -30.89
C SER A 288 -14.17 3.83 -31.67
N ILE A 289 -14.31 2.68 -32.32
CA ILE A 289 -15.55 2.18 -32.88
C ILE A 289 -15.61 0.67 -32.76
N HIS A 290 -16.67 0.16 -32.11
CA HIS A 290 -16.89 -1.26 -31.92
C HIS A 290 -18.28 -1.65 -32.35
N PHE A 291 -18.41 -2.82 -32.98
CA PHE A 291 -19.68 -3.35 -33.48
C PHE A 291 -20.14 -4.56 -32.71
N PHE A 292 -21.45 -4.63 -32.49
CA PHE A 292 -22.12 -5.69 -31.74
C PHE A 292 -23.31 -6.24 -32.53
N ASP A 293 -23.82 -7.38 -32.10
CA ASP A 293 -25.07 -7.90 -32.62
C ASP A 293 -26.26 -7.04 -32.15
N ALA A 294 -27.07 -6.59 -33.09
CA ALA A 294 -28.27 -5.80 -32.85
C ALA A 294 -29.52 -6.68 -32.56
N GLY A 295 -29.37 -7.97 -32.43
CA GLY A 295 -30.48 -8.89 -32.27
C GLY A 295 -31.23 -9.13 -33.60
N THR A 296 -32.54 -8.82 -33.63
CA THR A 296 -33.37 -9.07 -34.84
C THR A 296 -32.92 -8.25 -36.03
N ASN A 297 -32.75 -8.90 -37.20
CA ASN A 297 -32.25 -8.33 -38.44
C ASN A 297 -30.82 -7.76 -38.35
N SER A 298 -30.02 -8.19 -37.38
CA SER A 298 -28.61 -7.83 -37.31
C SER A 298 -27.84 -8.37 -38.51
N VAL A 299 -26.96 -7.56 -39.07
CA VAL A 299 -26.07 -7.98 -40.16
C VAL A 299 -24.58 -7.97 -39.76
N THR A 300 -24.27 -7.70 -38.53
CA THR A 300 -22.90 -7.64 -38.01
C THR A 300 -22.13 -8.95 -38.24
N ALA A 301 -22.79 -10.10 -37.93
CA ALA A 301 -22.21 -11.43 -38.19
C ALA A 301 -22.03 -11.70 -39.69
N ARG A 302 -23.00 -11.30 -40.50
CA ARG A 302 -22.94 -11.48 -41.96
C ARG A 302 -21.86 -10.61 -42.60
N LEU A 303 -21.70 -9.37 -42.15
CA LEU A 303 -20.65 -8.46 -42.59
C LEU A 303 -19.33 -8.66 -41.88
N LYS A 304 -19.24 -9.68 -41.03
CA LYS A 304 -18.03 -10.00 -40.24
C LYS A 304 -17.47 -8.78 -39.51
N LEU A 305 -18.36 -7.93 -39.00
CA LEU A 305 -18.03 -6.73 -38.21
C LEU A 305 -18.02 -7.06 -36.71
N GLY A 306 -17.05 -6.50 -36.01
CA GLY A 306 -16.85 -6.74 -34.56
C GLY A 306 -15.98 -7.96 -34.29
N LEU A 307 -15.35 -8.00 -33.11
CA LEU A 307 -14.43 -9.05 -32.70
C LEU A 307 -15.10 -10.44 -32.67
N ALA A 308 -16.36 -10.50 -32.24
CA ALA A 308 -17.11 -11.74 -32.16
C ALA A 308 -17.34 -12.39 -33.55
N ASN A 309 -17.27 -11.64 -34.62
CA ASN A 309 -17.56 -12.06 -35.99
C ASN A 309 -16.32 -12.15 -36.88
N GLY A 310 -15.13 -12.14 -36.28
CA GLY A 310 -13.84 -12.23 -37.01
C GLY A 310 -13.30 -10.90 -37.52
N GLY A 311 -13.98 -9.78 -37.27
CA GLY A 311 -13.44 -8.45 -37.53
C GLY A 311 -12.33 -8.06 -36.54
N THR A 312 -11.62 -6.98 -36.86
CA THR A 312 -10.59 -6.40 -35.98
C THR A 312 -11.01 -5.01 -35.53
N GLU A 313 -10.79 -4.71 -34.25
CA GLU A 313 -11.13 -3.41 -33.67
C GLU A 313 -9.89 -2.86 -32.98
N ILE A 314 -9.44 -1.68 -33.43
CA ILE A 314 -8.22 -1.04 -32.95
C ILE A 314 -8.55 0.38 -32.50
N ASP A 315 -8.51 0.61 -31.20
CA ASP A 315 -8.68 1.94 -30.63
C ASP A 315 -7.46 2.80 -30.91
N ALA A 316 -7.63 4.12 -30.95
CA ALA A 316 -6.50 5.02 -31.14
C ALA A 316 -5.45 4.87 -30.02
N ALA A 317 -5.89 4.63 -28.79
CA ALA A 317 -5.00 4.35 -27.67
C ALA A 317 -4.13 3.10 -27.84
N ALA A 318 -4.52 2.16 -28.69
CA ALA A 318 -3.76 0.95 -28.97
C ALA A 318 -2.41 1.21 -29.66
N THR A 319 -2.34 2.26 -30.46
CA THR A 319 -1.12 2.62 -31.19
C THR A 319 0.02 3.07 -30.28
N THR A 320 -0.33 3.48 -29.06
CA THR A 320 0.59 4.00 -28.04
C THR A 320 0.77 3.07 -26.85
N ARG A 321 0.16 1.87 -26.84
CA ARG A 321 0.31 0.93 -25.73
C ARG A 321 1.77 0.50 -25.56
N PRO A 322 2.20 0.13 -24.32
CA PRO A 322 3.55 -0.37 -24.10
C PRO A 322 3.85 -1.58 -24.96
N LEU A 323 5.08 -1.71 -25.45
CA LEU A 323 5.51 -2.88 -26.23
C LEU A 323 5.44 -4.16 -25.39
N SER A 324 4.99 -5.24 -26.00
CA SER A 324 4.99 -6.56 -25.36
C SER A 324 6.41 -7.00 -25.03
N THR A 325 6.61 -7.59 -23.86
CA THR A 325 7.90 -8.20 -23.47
C THR A 325 8.16 -9.47 -24.26
N GLY A 326 9.42 -9.84 -24.40
CA GLY A 326 9.90 -10.92 -25.27
C GLY A 326 10.18 -10.45 -26.70
N THR A 327 10.66 -11.34 -27.53
CA THR A 327 10.82 -11.11 -28.96
C THR A 327 9.51 -11.46 -29.68
N THR A 328 8.96 -10.51 -30.41
CA THR A 328 7.66 -10.66 -31.07
C THR A 328 7.79 -10.59 -32.58
N GLY A 329 7.14 -11.51 -33.29
CA GLY A 329 7.02 -11.50 -34.73
C GLY A 329 5.59 -11.63 -35.21
N THR A 330 5.21 -10.85 -36.22
CA THR A 330 3.88 -10.92 -36.82
C THR A 330 3.87 -11.88 -37.99
N VAL A 331 2.93 -12.81 -37.96
CA VAL A 331 2.79 -13.86 -38.96
C VAL A 331 1.73 -13.48 -40.00
N VAL A 332 2.04 -13.60 -41.24
CA VAL A 332 1.06 -13.44 -42.33
C VAL A 332 0.39 -14.79 -42.60
N LEU A 333 -0.93 -14.82 -42.45
CA LEU A 333 -1.72 -16.04 -42.70
C LEU A 333 -2.29 -16.06 -44.13
N PRO A 334 -2.45 -17.24 -44.72
CA PRO A 334 -2.06 -18.59 -44.24
C PRO A 334 -0.56 -18.84 -44.34
N VAL A 335 0.00 -19.56 -43.35
CA VAL A 335 1.42 -19.96 -43.34
C VAL A 335 1.59 -21.28 -44.09
N ALA A 336 2.46 -21.30 -45.05
CA ALA A 336 2.93 -22.54 -45.69
C ALA A 336 4.17 -23.04 -44.93
N PHE A 337 4.03 -24.17 -44.23
CA PHE A 337 5.15 -24.76 -43.50
C PHE A 337 6.03 -25.60 -44.44
N ALA A 338 7.33 -25.36 -44.45
CA ALA A 338 8.30 -26.14 -45.17
C ALA A 338 8.44 -27.56 -44.57
N ALA A 339 8.99 -28.52 -45.35
CA ALA A 339 9.21 -29.89 -44.89
C ALA A 339 10.09 -29.99 -43.61
N THR A 340 10.96 -29.01 -43.41
CA THR A 340 11.78 -28.87 -42.18
C THR A 340 11.66 -27.45 -41.64
N GLY A 341 11.62 -27.31 -40.35
CA GLY A 341 11.59 -26.01 -39.68
C GLY A 341 12.65 -25.91 -38.57
N SER A 342 13.46 -24.90 -38.67
CA SER A 342 14.42 -24.53 -37.63
C SER A 342 14.58 -23.03 -37.55
N VAL A 343 14.92 -22.52 -36.37
CA VAL A 343 15.32 -21.14 -36.20
C VAL A 343 16.73 -21.07 -35.60
N THR A 344 17.49 -20.07 -36.00
CA THR A 344 18.77 -19.77 -35.37
C THR A 344 18.64 -18.50 -34.54
N MET A 345 19.15 -18.54 -33.33
CA MET A 345 19.00 -17.44 -32.39
C MET A 345 20.26 -17.14 -31.59
N ASP A 346 20.39 -15.91 -31.19
CA ASP A 346 21.39 -15.43 -30.24
C ASP A 346 20.71 -15.12 -28.93
N VAL A 347 21.41 -15.34 -27.81
CA VAL A 347 21.03 -14.85 -26.48
C VAL A 347 21.85 -13.60 -26.19
N LEU A 348 21.18 -12.50 -25.98
CA LEU A 348 21.78 -11.19 -25.72
C LEU A 348 21.68 -10.87 -24.23
N LYS A 349 22.66 -10.11 -23.74
CA LYS A 349 22.60 -9.48 -22.39
C LYS A 349 22.93 -8.00 -22.52
N GLY A 350 22.04 -7.17 -22.02
CA GLY A 350 22.20 -5.71 -22.06
C GLY A 350 21.78 -5.08 -23.39
N ALA A 351 22.08 -3.78 -23.55
CA ALA A 351 21.68 -2.98 -24.71
C ALA A 351 22.46 -3.35 -26.00
N GLY A 352 22.16 -4.51 -26.48
CA GLY A 352 22.26 -4.78 -27.91
C GLY A 352 23.61 -5.05 -28.48
N ALA A 353 24.61 -5.32 -27.71
CA ALA A 353 25.87 -5.45 -28.43
C ALA A 353 26.27 -6.88 -28.70
N LEU A 354 26.86 -7.55 -27.79
CA LEU A 354 27.43 -8.87 -28.06
C LEU A 354 26.56 -9.97 -27.48
N PRO A 355 26.27 -11.03 -28.28
CA PRO A 355 25.58 -12.16 -27.72
C PRO A 355 26.45 -12.86 -26.68
N ILE A 356 25.82 -13.24 -25.55
CA ILE A 356 26.45 -14.14 -24.58
C ILE A 356 26.45 -15.58 -25.05
N ALA A 357 25.57 -15.92 -26.01
CA ALA A 357 25.61 -17.12 -26.80
C ALA A 357 25.08 -16.80 -28.20
N ALA A 358 25.77 -17.25 -29.24
CA ALA A 358 25.42 -16.94 -30.61
C ALA A 358 25.22 -18.19 -31.47
N GLY A 359 24.37 -18.08 -32.49
CA GLY A 359 24.19 -19.11 -33.49
C GLY A 359 23.56 -20.40 -32.95
N ILE A 360 22.75 -20.34 -31.91
CA ILE A 360 22.04 -21.50 -31.36
C ILE A 360 20.97 -21.93 -32.35
N VAL A 361 21.14 -23.12 -32.93
CA VAL A 361 20.17 -23.72 -33.85
C VAL A 361 19.11 -24.48 -33.04
N VAL A 362 17.84 -24.11 -33.23
CA VAL A 362 16.67 -24.74 -32.61
C VAL A 362 15.90 -25.50 -33.69
N PRO A 363 16.09 -26.82 -33.86
CA PRO A 363 15.33 -27.63 -34.80
C PRO A 363 13.90 -27.86 -34.25
N ILE A 364 12.88 -27.46 -35.02
CA ILE A 364 11.50 -27.46 -34.56
C ILE A 364 10.73 -28.67 -35.08
N TRP A 365 10.72 -28.91 -36.42
CA TRP A 365 10.07 -30.07 -37.05
C TRP A 365 10.88 -30.56 -38.27
N GLY A 366 10.57 -31.75 -38.71
CA GLY A 366 11.33 -32.40 -39.80
C GLY A 366 12.73 -32.83 -39.34
N ALA A 367 13.57 -33.30 -40.29
CA ALA A 367 14.92 -33.69 -39.94
C ALA A 367 15.75 -32.52 -39.37
N PRO A 368 16.57 -32.71 -38.32
CA PRO A 368 16.91 -33.98 -37.66
C PRO A 368 15.90 -34.44 -36.60
N THR A 369 14.79 -33.71 -36.38
CA THR A 369 13.76 -34.11 -35.43
C THR A 369 12.82 -35.14 -36.04
N ALA A 370 12.14 -35.95 -35.20
CA ALA A 370 11.09 -36.85 -35.64
C ALA A 370 9.69 -36.18 -35.64
N ARG A 371 9.60 -34.86 -35.40
CA ARG A 371 8.33 -34.16 -35.33
C ARG A 371 7.75 -33.92 -36.71
N PRO A 372 6.42 -34.11 -36.89
CA PRO A 372 5.77 -33.88 -38.19
C PRO A 372 5.76 -32.37 -38.54
N VAL A 373 5.54 -32.10 -39.83
CA VAL A 373 5.27 -30.72 -40.28
C VAL A 373 3.97 -30.23 -39.62
N PRO A 374 3.94 -29.07 -38.98
CA PRO A 374 2.76 -28.59 -38.29
C PRO A 374 1.61 -28.29 -39.26
N ALA A 375 0.39 -28.63 -38.90
CA ALA A 375 -0.83 -28.32 -39.64
C ALA A 375 -1.39 -26.92 -39.36
N SER A 376 -0.96 -26.31 -38.23
CA SER A 376 -1.43 -24.97 -37.79
C SER A 376 -0.31 -24.18 -37.13
N LEU A 377 -0.53 -22.86 -36.99
CA LEU A 377 0.38 -21.98 -36.27
C LEU A 377 0.46 -22.36 -34.76
N ASP A 378 -0.64 -22.83 -34.16
CA ASP A 378 -0.62 -23.27 -32.77
C ASP A 378 0.26 -24.48 -32.56
N GLU A 379 0.18 -25.45 -33.50
CA GLU A 379 1.03 -26.64 -33.46
C GLU A 379 2.51 -26.25 -33.68
N ALA A 380 2.79 -25.31 -34.58
CA ALA A 380 4.14 -24.84 -34.83
C ALA A 380 4.75 -24.17 -33.59
N VAL A 381 3.96 -23.35 -32.86
CA VAL A 381 4.38 -22.72 -31.62
C VAL A 381 4.54 -23.74 -30.48
N ALA A 382 3.67 -24.74 -30.38
CA ALA A 382 3.83 -25.84 -29.44
C ALA A 382 5.12 -26.63 -29.69
N GLN A 383 5.43 -26.92 -30.97
CA GLN A 383 6.66 -27.60 -31.34
C GLN A 383 7.91 -26.73 -31.07
N LEU A 384 7.83 -25.38 -31.25
CA LEU A 384 8.90 -24.47 -30.86
C LEU A 384 9.17 -24.52 -29.36
N ASN A 385 8.12 -24.51 -28.50
CA ASN A 385 8.26 -24.69 -27.07
C ASN A 385 8.98 -25.99 -26.70
N ASN A 386 8.56 -27.10 -27.31
CA ASN A 386 9.20 -28.40 -27.11
C ASN A 386 10.68 -28.40 -27.54
N ALA A 387 11.00 -27.66 -28.60
CA ALA A 387 12.36 -27.54 -29.08
C ALA A 387 13.24 -26.71 -28.13
N LEU A 388 12.75 -25.57 -27.65
CA LEU A 388 13.44 -24.73 -26.68
C LEU A 388 13.71 -25.50 -25.39
N SER A 389 12.69 -26.18 -24.84
CA SER A 389 12.82 -26.99 -23.62
C SER A 389 13.76 -28.15 -23.79
N GLY A 390 13.75 -28.81 -24.96
CA GLY A 390 14.62 -29.94 -25.25
C GLY A 390 16.11 -29.57 -25.42
N LEU A 391 16.40 -28.33 -25.74
CA LEU A 391 17.78 -27.82 -25.84
C LEU A 391 18.29 -27.24 -24.48
N ALA A 392 17.42 -26.95 -23.53
CA ALA A 392 17.80 -26.36 -22.26
C ALA A 392 18.90 -27.13 -21.49
N PRO A 393 18.96 -28.48 -21.48
CA PRO A 393 20.06 -29.21 -20.82
C PRO A 393 21.44 -28.95 -21.44
N ALA A 394 21.49 -28.73 -22.76
CA ALA A 394 22.74 -28.43 -23.46
C ALA A 394 23.02 -26.92 -23.59
N GLN A 395 21.98 -26.11 -23.44
CA GLN A 395 22.00 -24.64 -23.52
C GLN A 395 21.26 -24.04 -22.32
N PRO A 396 21.89 -23.95 -21.16
CA PRO A 396 21.24 -23.49 -19.92
C PRO A 396 20.57 -22.12 -20.03
N LEU A 397 21.03 -21.24 -20.93
CA LEU A 397 20.45 -19.93 -21.19
C LEU A 397 19.04 -19.99 -21.81
N LEU A 398 18.62 -21.15 -22.32
CA LEU A 398 17.27 -21.41 -22.84
C LEU A 398 16.35 -22.03 -21.76
N ALA A 399 16.84 -22.30 -20.57
CA ALA A 399 16.04 -22.89 -19.51
C ALA A 399 14.85 -21.97 -19.17
N GLY A 400 13.64 -22.55 -19.19
CA GLY A 400 12.42 -21.80 -18.93
C GLY A 400 11.94 -20.88 -20.09
N ALA A 401 12.64 -20.86 -21.21
CA ALA A 401 12.20 -20.10 -22.39
C ALA A 401 10.85 -20.62 -22.90
N THR A 402 9.95 -19.71 -23.27
CA THR A 402 8.61 -20.03 -23.75
C THR A 402 8.24 -19.28 -25.01
N ALA A 403 7.46 -19.93 -25.89
CA ALA A 403 6.85 -19.30 -27.06
C ALA A 403 5.31 -19.33 -26.91
N GLN A 404 4.66 -18.25 -27.28
CA GLN A 404 3.20 -18.08 -27.19
C GLN A 404 2.66 -17.50 -28.48
N ARG A 405 1.49 -17.97 -28.92
CA ARG A 405 0.73 -17.33 -29.98
C ARG A 405 -0.28 -16.36 -29.39
N ILE A 406 -0.34 -15.15 -29.92
CA ILE A 406 -1.33 -14.13 -29.55
C ILE A 406 -1.90 -13.58 -30.86
N GLY A 407 -3.08 -14.06 -31.25
CA GLY A 407 -3.63 -13.76 -32.57
C GLY A 407 -2.70 -14.21 -33.69
N ASN A 408 -2.22 -13.29 -34.53
CA ASN A 408 -1.24 -13.55 -35.60
C ASN A 408 0.20 -13.19 -35.16
N THR A 409 0.44 -12.99 -33.87
CA THR A 409 1.79 -12.70 -33.37
C THR A 409 2.32 -13.87 -32.57
N ILE A 410 3.58 -14.21 -32.81
CA ILE A 410 4.36 -15.13 -31.98
C ILE A 410 5.19 -14.29 -31.02
N ARG A 411 5.19 -14.63 -29.77
CA ARG A 411 5.97 -14.01 -28.68
C ARG A 411 6.89 -15.07 -28.10
N VAL A 412 8.21 -14.83 -28.06
CA VAL A 412 9.19 -15.71 -27.42
C VAL A 412 9.83 -15.00 -26.26
N LEU A 413 9.72 -15.59 -25.07
CA LEU A 413 10.23 -15.07 -23.80
C LEU A 413 11.45 -15.86 -23.35
N PRO A 414 12.53 -15.19 -22.87
CA PRO A 414 13.58 -15.85 -22.11
C PRO A 414 13.04 -16.35 -20.76
N GLY A 415 13.59 -17.47 -20.29
CA GLY A 415 13.26 -17.99 -18.96
C GLY A 415 14.16 -17.45 -17.85
N SER A 416 15.09 -16.55 -18.20
CA SER A 416 16.03 -15.96 -17.25
C SER A 416 15.33 -14.98 -16.29
N ASP A 417 15.73 -15.00 -15.04
CA ASP A 417 15.38 -14.00 -14.02
C ASP A 417 16.16 -12.68 -14.19
N ASP A 418 17.18 -12.65 -15.05
CA ASP A 418 17.88 -11.43 -15.42
C ASP A 418 17.07 -10.64 -16.47
N PRO A 419 16.56 -9.45 -16.13
CA PRO A 419 15.71 -8.64 -17.02
C PRO A 419 16.45 -8.17 -18.27
N ASN A 420 17.78 -8.22 -18.28
CA ASN A 420 18.61 -7.79 -19.39
C ASN A 420 18.84 -8.89 -20.43
N VAL A 421 18.36 -10.12 -20.19
CA VAL A 421 18.45 -11.21 -21.15
C VAL A 421 17.32 -11.11 -22.16
N SER A 422 17.67 -11.22 -23.45
CA SER A 422 16.71 -11.20 -24.56
C SER A 422 17.19 -12.12 -25.71
N PHE A 423 16.28 -12.45 -26.62
CA PHE A 423 16.55 -13.29 -27.77
C PHE A 423 16.55 -12.48 -29.08
N ARG A 424 17.48 -12.75 -29.97
CA ARG A 424 17.51 -12.24 -31.33
C ARG A 424 17.55 -13.40 -32.30
N PHE A 425 16.58 -13.46 -33.21
CA PHE A 425 16.55 -14.48 -34.26
C PHE A 425 17.28 -13.99 -35.49
N THR A 426 18.07 -14.86 -36.09
CA THR A 426 18.78 -14.58 -37.34
C THR A 426 17.90 -14.95 -38.52
N VAL A 427 18.15 -14.33 -39.67
CA VAL A 427 17.41 -14.56 -40.93
C VAL A 427 17.42 -16.04 -41.29
N GLY A 428 16.25 -16.59 -41.58
CA GLY A 428 16.06 -17.97 -41.97
C GLY A 428 14.59 -18.26 -42.34
N ALA A 429 14.33 -19.26 -43.20
CA ALA A 429 12.99 -19.49 -43.76
C ALA A 429 11.88 -19.55 -42.69
N THR A 430 12.09 -20.29 -41.59
CA THR A 430 11.12 -20.38 -40.50
C THR A 430 11.05 -19.12 -39.67
N ALA A 431 12.19 -18.48 -39.33
CA ALA A 431 12.23 -17.25 -38.60
C ALA A 431 11.51 -16.12 -39.37
N THR A 432 11.73 -16.06 -40.69
CA THR A 432 11.06 -15.09 -41.59
C THR A 432 9.56 -15.35 -41.68
N SER A 433 9.13 -16.60 -41.81
CA SER A 433 7.68 -16.91 -41.85
C SER A 433 6.99 -16.62 -40.50
N PHE A 434 7.73 -16.66 -39.41
CA PHE A 434 7.25 -16.27 -38.09
C PHE A 434 7.41 -14.78 -37.79
N GLY A 435 8.06 -14.03 -38.69
CA GLY A 435 8.34 -12.59 -38.50
C GLY A 435 9.33 -12.29 -37.36
N LEU A 436 10.00 -13.30 -36.81
CA LEU A 436 10.89 -13.17 -35.65
C LEU A 436 12.25 -12.54 -36.01
N ASP A 437 12.68 -12.62 -37.25
CA ASP A 437 13.91 -12.02 -37.77
C ASP A 437 13.70 -10.66 -38.45
N ALA A 438 12.46 -10.18 -38.51
CA ALA A 438 12.14 -8.91 -39.13
C ALA A 438 12.76 -7.75 -38.33
N ALA A 439 13.14 -6.67 -39.02
CA ALA A 439 13.59 -5.43 -38.39
C ALA A 439 12.53 -4.83 -37.46
N THR A 440 11.26 -5.19 -37.62
CA THR A 440 10.13 -4.81 -36.77
C THR A 440 9.92 -5.75 -35.59
N ALA A 441 10.61 -6.90 -35.54
CA ALA A 441 10.57 -7.76 -34.36
C ALA A 441 11.08 -7.00 -33.14
N ARG A 442 10.30 -7.02 -32.10
CA ARG A 442 10.62 -6.29 -30.85
C ARG A 442 11.37 -7.22 -29.92
N ASN A 443 12.59 -6.86 -29.59
CA ASN A 443 13.44 -7.61 -28.71
C ASN A 443 13.47 -6.89 -27.36
N VAL A 444 12.48 -7.19 -26.54
CA VAL A 444 12.32 -6.65 -25.18
C VAL A 444 12.38 -7.83 -24.24
N GLY A 445 13.37 -7.87 -23.34
CA GLY A 445 13.40 -8.87 -22.28
C GLY A 445 12.21 -8.65 -21.33
N HIS A 446 12.50 -8.28 -20.10
CA HIS A 446 11.52 -7.81 -19.13
C HIS A 446 11.77 -6.33 -18.85
N TYR A 447 10.73 -5.59 -18.49
CA TYR A 447 10.93 -4.25 -17.97
C TYR A 447 11.39 -4.34 -16.51
N ALA A 448 12.42 -3.59 -16.14
CA ALA A 448 12.97 -3.60 -14.77
C ALA A 448 13.24 -2.18 -14.29
N PRO A 449 12.55 -1.73 -13.23
CA PRO A 449 12.85 -0.44 -12.61
C PRO A 449 14.31 -0.35 -12.18
N GLY A 450 14.95 0.78 -12.45
CA GLY A 450 16.29 1.12 -11.98
C GLY A 450 17.46 0.43 -12.68
N VAL A 451 17.27 -0.72 -13.29
CA VAL A 451 18.35 -1.56 -13.84
C VAL A 451 18.23 -1.74 -15.35
N GLY A 452 17.11 -1.33 -15.90
CA GLY A 452 16.76 -1.63 -17.26
C GLY A 452 17.65 -0.92 -18.26
N VAL A 453 18.06 -1.69 -19.23
CA VAL A 453 18.81 -1.22 -20.38
C VAL A 453 17.85 -0.50 -21.32
N THR A 454 18.26 0.63 -21.85
CA THR A 454 17.60 1.28 -22.99
C THR A 454 17.69 0.40 -24.24
N ALA A 455 16.85 -0.63 -24.25
CA ALA A 455 16.61 -1.40 -25.46
C ALA A 455 15.40 -0.81 -26.19
N LEU A 456 14.87 -1.53 -27.13
CA LEU A 456 13.81 -1.08 -28.03
C LEU A 456 12.52 -0.59 -27.32
N ALA A 457 12.24 -1.03 -26.11
CA ALA A 457 10.96 -0.77 -25.44
C ALA A 457 11.06 -0.14 -24.06
N GLN A 458 12.24 -0.02 -23.49
CA GLN A 458 12.45 0.51 -22.14
C GLN A 458 13.41 1.69 -22.18
N MET A 459 13.08 2.75 -21.46
CA MET A 459 14.03 3.80 -21.10
C MET A 459 14.66 3.46 -19.76
N GLN A 460 15.94 3.78 -19.60
CA GLN A 460 16.63 3.61 -18.33
C GLN A 460 15.96 4.49 -17.27
N GLY A 461 15.55 3.87 -16.17
CA GLY A 461 15.04 4.54 -15.00
C GLY A 461 16.13 4.85 -13.99
N ALA A 462 15.72 5.36 -12.84
CA ALA A 462 16.58 5.54 -11.67
C ALA A 462 16.47 4.35 -10.72
N GLY A 463 17.57 3.92 -10.16
CA GLY A 463 17.60 2.88 -9.12
C GLY A 463 16.96 3.37 -7.82
N GLY A 464 16.26 2.45 -7.15
CA GLY A 464 15.75 2.68 -5.80
C GLY A 464 16.88 2.78 -4.78
N ASN A 465 16.68 3.60 -3.77
CA ASN A 465 17.63 3.82 -2.69
C ASN A 465 16.90 3.81 -1.34
N ASN A 466 17.43 3.06 -0.38
CA ASN A 466 16.89 2.99 0.97
C ASN A 466 16.99 4.34 1.71
N GLY A 467 17.88 5.21 1.29
CA GLY A 467 18.26 6.39 2.03
C GLY A 467 19.23 6.05 3.18
N MET A 468 19.60 7.06 3.91
CA MET A 468 20.40 6.92 5.14
C MET A 468 19.50 7.05 6.38
N PRO A 469 19.94 6.53 7.54
CA PRO A 469 19.29 6.84 8.81
C PRO A 469 19.10 8.36 9.00
N PRO A 470 17.96 8.79 9.58
CA PRO A 470 17.59 10.19 9.65
C PRO A 470 18.52 10.99 10.58
N ALA A 471 18.81 12.21 10.21
CA ALA A 471 19.40 13.20 11.10
C ALA A 471 18.34 13.75 12.08
N ALA A 472 18.77 14.55 13.05
CA ALA A 472 17.85 15.20 14.01
C ALA A 472 16.78 16.05 13.32
N THR A 473 17.14 16.79 12.29
CA THR A 473 16.23 17.63 11.49
C THR A 473 15.19 16.83 10.74
N ASP A 474 15.54 15.62 10.29
CA ASP A 474 14.61 14.74 9.57
C ASP A 474 13.60 14.11 10.55
N LEU A 475 14.05 13.72 11.75
CA LEU A 475 13.19 13.20 12.80
C LEU A 475 12.23 14.25 13.36
N SER A 476 12.72 15.47 13.62
CA SER A 476 11.87 16.61 13.98
C SER A 476 10.90 16.95 12.85
N GLY A 477 11.39 17.03 11.64
CA GLY A 477 10.60 17.33 10.45
C GLY A 477 10.09 18.77 10.40
N ASN A 478 8.97 18.95 9.69
CA ASN A 478 8.35 20.27 9.49
C ASN A 478 6.82 20.15 9.61
N GLU A 479 6.21 20.99 10.44
CA GLU A 479 4.76 20.95 10.72
C GLU A 479 3.92 21.30 9.47
N ALA A 480 4.30 22.32 8.72
CA ALA A 480 3.57 22.75 7.52
C ALA A 480 3.66 21.69 6.38
N ALA A 481 4.81 21.02 6.26
CA ALA A 481 5.03 19.95 5.29
C ALA A 481 4.58 18.57 5.80
N LYS A 482 4.19 18.45 7.07
CA LYS A 482 3.80 17.20 7.73
C LYS A 482 4.85 16.11 7.59
N THR A 483 6.11 16.43 7.88
CA THR A 483 7.23 15.49 7.80
C THR A 483 7.81 15.17 9.17
N GLY A 484 8.56 14.07 9.28
CA GLY A 484 9.16 13.63 10.53
C GLY A 484 8.12 13.38 11.62
N LEU A 485 8.31 13.98 12.79
CA LEU A 485 7.37 13.94 13.91
C LEU A 485 5.94 14.43 13.52
N TYR A 486 5.88 15.46 12.69
CA TYR A 486 4.62 16.07 12.27
C TYR A 486 3.87 15.31 11.18
N ALA A 487 4.43 14.22 10.65
CA ALA A 487 3.66 13.28 9.82
C ALA A 487 2.44 12.72 10.58
N LEU A 488 2.53 12.65 11.91
CA LEU A 488 1.41 12.24 12.79
C LEU A 488 0.23 13.23 12.81
N GLU A 489 0.31 14.42 12.20
CA GLU A 489 -0.86 15.28 11.98
C GLU A 489 -1.90 14.64 11.06
N ASN A 490 -1.51 13.65 10.26
CA ASN A 490 -2.42 12.85 9.44
C ASN A 490 -3.08 11.68 10.23
N VAL A 491 -2.69 11.47 11.49
CA VAL A 491 -3.24 10.43 12.38
C VAL A 491 -4.23 11.07 13.34
N ASP A 492 -5.46 10.60 13.35
CA ASP A 492 -6.50 11.13 14.23
C ASP A 492 -6.17 10.89 15.71
N LEU A 493 -5.84 9.67 16.08
CA LEU A 493 -5.54 9.27 17.47
C LEU A 493 -4.31 8.39 17.55
N PHE A 494 -3.39 8.74 18.43
CA PHE A 494 -2.38 7.85 18.98
C PHE A 494 -2.18 8.19 20.46
N ASN A 495 -1.81 7.21 21.26
CA ASN A 495 -1.70 7.36 22.73
C ASN A 495 -0.25 7.28 23.22
N ILE A 496 0.59 6.54 22.52
CA ILE A 496 1.97 6.30 22.90
C ILE A 496 2.89 6.66 21.72
N LEU A 497 4.01 7.33 22.01
CA LEU A 497 5.03 7.64 21.02
C LEU A 497 6.35 6.95 21.38
N VAL A 498 6.97 6.31 20.38
CA VAL A 498 8.28 5.66 20.47
C VAL A 498 9.14 6.11 19.29
N MET A 499 10.31 6.69 19.60
CA MET A 499 11.29 7.17 18.60
C MET A 499 12.66 6.56 18.89
N PRO A 500 12.90 5.29 18.56
CA PRO A 500 14.11 4.59 18.98
C PRO A 500 15.38 5.16 18.33
N ASP A 501 15.31 5.64 17.10
CA ASP A 501 16.43 6.27 16.40
C ASP A 501 16.89 7.57 17.10
N ALA A 502 15.99 8.25 17.80
CA ALA A 502 16.34 9.44 18.58
C ALA A 502 17.17 9.14 19.84
N THR A 503 17.41 7.87 20.15
CA THR A 503 18.26 7.43 21.26
C THR A 503 19.59 6.83 20.81
N VAL A 504 19.87 6.86 19.50
CA VAL A 504 21.10 6.37 18.88
C VAL A 504 21.86 7.58 18.32
N GLY A 505 23.14 7.73 18.67
CA GLY A 505 23.96 8.85 18.22
C GLY A 505 23.92 10.10 19.10
N ALA A 506 24.66 11.11 18.68
CA ALA A 506 24.80 12.37 19.41
C ALA A 506 23.83 13.45 18.87
N GLY A 507 23.44 14.39 19.74
CA GLY A 507 22.69 15.59 19.31
C GLY A 507 21.17 15.44 19.22
N LEU A 508 20.61 14.30 19.60
CA LEU A 508 19.19 14.00 19.42
C LEU A 508 18.28 14.43 20.59
N MET A 509 18.84 15.04 21.63
CA MET A 509 18.07 15.53 22.80
C MET A 509 17.02 16.58 22.43
N GLY A 510 17.31 17.43 21.43
CA GLY A 510 16.34 18.41 20.91
C GLY A 510 15.09 17.74 20.33
N VAL A 511 15.28 16.66 19.56
CA VAL A 511 14.18 15.88 18.96
C VAL A 511 13.28 15.28 20.05
N LEU A 512 13.88 14.67 21.08
CA LEU A 512 13.10 14.10 22.19
C LEU A 512 12.32 15.19 22.96
N THR A 513 12.91 16.36 23.17
CA THR A 513 12.23 17.48 23.83
C THR A 513 11.05 18.00 23.00
N GLU A 514 11.22 18.12 21.69
CA GLU A 514 10.17 18.51 20.75
C GLU A 514 9.05 17.45 20.70
N ALA A 515 9.41 16.17 20.64
CA ALA A 515 8.46 15.06 20.65
C ALA A 515 7.63 15.02 21.95
N ILE A 516 8.23 15.33 23.10
CA ILE A 516 7.51 15.44 24.38
C ILE A 516 6.52 16.61 24.34
N ALA A 517 6.91 17.77 23.79
CA ALA A 517 6.02 18.92 23.64
C ALA A 517 4.86 18.58 22.69
N TYR A 518 5.14 17.87 21.61
CA TYR A 518 4.13 17.37 20.68
C TYR A 518 3.17 16.38 21.36
N CYS A 519 3.68 15.43 22.12
CA CYS A 519 2.84 14.51 22.92
C CYS A 519 1.93 15.26 23.89
N SER A 520 2.41 16.33 24.52
CA SER A 520 1.59 17.14 25.43
C SER A 520 0.44 17.81 24.67
N ARG A 521 0.68 18.31 23.46
CA ARG A 521 -0.35 18.92 22.59
C ARG A 521 -1.37 17.89 22.10
N ARG A 522 -0.90 16.68 21.75
CA ARG A 522 -1.72 15.58 21.22
C ARG A 522 -2.32 14.66 22.30
N ARG A 523 -2.19 15.01 23.59
CA ARG A 523 -2.64 14.19 24.73
C ARG A 523 -2.11 12.74 24.68
N ALA A 524 -0.86 12.60 24.21
CA ALA A 524 -0.14 11.34 24.10
C ALA A 524 0.97 11.22 25.14
N PHE A 525 1.56 10.04 25.28
CA PHE A 525 2.59 9.71 26.26
C PHE A 525 3.82 9.12 25.56
N MET A 526 5.02 9.65 25.84
CA MET A 526 6.26 9.19 25.21
C MET A 526 7.03 8.21 26.09
N ILE A 527 7.45 7.08 25.53
CA ILE A 527 8.37 6.14 26.18
C ILE A 527 9.76 6.36 25.62
N ILE A 528 10.71 6.63 26.51
CA ILE A 528 12.09 7.02 26.16
C ILE A 528 13.07 6.02 26.76
N ASP A 529 13.96 5.47 25.94
CA ASP A 529 15.12 4.73 26.41
C ASP A 529 16.26 5.67 26.74
N ALA A 530 17.07 5.31 27.75
CA ALA A 530 18.35 5.98 27.95
C ALA A 530 19.20 5.84 26.66
N PRO A 531 19.97 6.88 26.26
CA PRO A 531 20.83 6.83 25.09
C PRO A 531 21.76 5.61 25.10
N GLU A 532 22.16 5.14 23.93
CA GLU A 532 23.06 3.99 23.79
C GLU A 532 24.39 4.18 24.52
N THR A 533 24.85 5.43 24.62
CA THR A 533 26.08 5.80 25.36
C THR A 533 25.96 5.66 26.87
N VAL A 534 24.74 5.48 27.40
CA VAL A 534 24.46 5.29 28.83
C VAL A 534 24.36 3.79 29.11
N GLY A 535 25.49 3.14 29.29
CA GLY A 535 25.59 1.68 29.47
C GLY A 535 25.78 1.21 30.92
N THR A 536 26.09 2.10 31.88
CA THR A 536 26.36 1.77 33.27
C THR A 536 25.54 2.60 34.25
N PHE A 537 25.44 2.12 35.51
CA PHE A 537 24.76 2.87 36.59
C PHE A 537 25.31 4.28 36.77
N ALA A 538 26.63 4.45 36.81
CA ALA A 538 27.26 5.75 37.02
C ALA A 538 26.92 6.73 35.87
N GLN A 539 26.91 6.26 34.63
CA GLN A 539 26.51 7.05 33.45
C GLN A 539 25.03 7.42 33.53
N ALA A 540 24.16 6.47 33.91
CA ALA A 540 22.72 6.74 34.04
C ALA A 540 22.43 7.78 35.13
N GLN A 541 23.10 7.68 36.29
CA GLN A 541 22.98 8.64 37.37
C GLN A 541 23.43 10.06 36.95
N THR A 542 24.58 10.15 36.29
CA THR A 542 25.11 11.43 35.78
C THR A 542 24.19 12.03 34.71
N TRP A 543 23.73 11.19 33.77
CA TRP A 543 22.84 11.62 32.69
C TRP A 543 21.50 12.15 33.23
N MET A 544 20.88 11.44 34.17
CA MET A 544 19.65 11.87 34.83
C MET A 544 19.83 13.12 35.69
N GLY A 545 21.02 13.30 36.28
CA GLY A 545 21.33 14.47 37.12
C GLY A 545 21.54 15.78 36.34
N SER A 546 21.89 15.67 35.05
CA SER A 546 22.27 16.85 34.22
C SER A 546 21.55 16.86 32.86
N THR A 547 21.95 16.01 31.95
CA THR A 547 21.60 16.06 30.52
C THR A 547 20.12 15.73 30.27
N ALA A 548 19.53 14.81 31.05
CA ALA A 548 18.14 14.41 30.90
C ALA A 548 17.11 15.45 31.43
N SER A 549 17.58 16.57 31.99
CA SER A 549 16.68 17.61 32.54
C SER A 549 15.57 18.07 31.57
N PRO A 550 15.83 18.30 30.27
CA PRO A 550 14.80 18.70 29.31
C PRO A 550 13.73 17.62 29.05
N LEU A 551 14.03 16.35 29.36
CA LEU A 551 13.11 15.22 29.16
C LEU A 551 12.14 15.02 30.34
N ARG A 552 12.27 15.81 31.40
CA ARG A 552 11.43 15.73 32.59
C ARG A 552 10.03 16.29 32.33
N SER A 553 9.15 15.44 31.85
CA SER A 553 7.76 15.78 31.51
C SER A 553 6.78 14.82 32.21
N ARG A 554 5.55 15.31 32.43
CA ARG A 554 4.42 14.47 32.85
C ARG A 554 4.02 13.48 31.77
N ASN A 555 4.28 13.84 30.49
CA ASN A 555 3.92 13.06 29.30
C ASN A 555 5.04 12.15 28.80
N SER A 556 6.01 11.83 29.66
CA SER A 556 7.11 10.92 29.30
C SER A 556 7.45 9.96 30.43
N ALA A 557 8.05 8.83 30.09
CA ALA A 557 8.71 7.93 31.03
C ALA A 557 10.07 7.50 30.47
N ILE A 558 11.09 7.46 31.30
CA ILE A 558 12.45 7.13 30.93
C ILE A 558 12.84 5.78 31.52
N TYR A 559 13.45 4.91 30.72
CA TYR A 559 13.79 3.54 31.08
C TYR A 559 15.29 3.23 30.89
N PHE A 560 15.81 2.38 31.77
CA PHE A 560 17.18 1.84 31.75
C PHE A 560 17.20 0.51 32.49
N PRO A 561 18.03 -0.47 32.09
CA PRO A 561 18.90 -0.54 30.94
C PRO A 561 18.19 -1.03 29.65
N ARG A 562 18.94 -1.19 28.57
CA ARG A 562 18.46 -1.74 27.29
C ARG A 562 18.33 -3.26 27.33
N LEU A 563 17.54 -3.82 26.40
CA LEU A 563 17.34 -5.26 26.24
C LEU A 563 18.51 -5.91 25.48
N ARG A 564 18.77 -7.18 25.76
CA ARG A 564 19.65 -8.02 24.97
C ARG A 564 18.88 -9.19 24.37
N GLU A 565 19.05 -9.42 23.06
CA GLU A 565 18.47 -10.57 22.35
C GLU A 565 19.38 -10.99 21.18
N PRO A 566 19.27 -12.25 20.71
CA PRO A 566 19.90 -12.68 19.46
C PRO A 566 19.34 -11.86 18.28
N ASP A 567 20.25 -11.25 17.50
CA ASP A 567 19.89 -10.46 16.32
C ASP A 567 19.83 -11.36 15.07
N PRO A 568 18.64 -11.62 14.51
CA PRO A 568 18.52 -12.44 13.30
C PRO A 568 19.22 -11.81 12.08
N THR A 569 19.36 -10.47 12.05
CA THR A 569 20.05 -9.76 10.97
C THR A 569 21.57 -9.93 11.02
N LYS A 570 22.09 -10.40 12.16
CA LYS A 570 23.52 -10.64 12.43
C LYS A 570 23.81 -12.10 12.81
N ASN A 571 23.17 -13.05 12.15
CA ASN A 571 23.35 -14.49 12.37
C ASN A 571 23.15 -14.93 13.83
N GLY A 572 22.25 -14.26 14.56
CA GLY A 572 21.95 -14.60 15.95
C GLY A 572 22.97 -14.10 16.98
N ILE A 573 23.91 -13.23 16.60
CA ILE A 573 24.79 -12.57 17.56
C ILE A 573 23.95 -11.72 18.51
N VAL A 574 24.19 -11.84 19.82
CA VAL A 574 23.42 -11.11 20.82
C VAL A 574 23.68 -9.59 20.69
N GLY A 575 22.65 -8.85 20.30
CA GLY A 575 22.65 -7.41 20.19
C GLY A 575 22.03 -6.72 21.43
N THR A 576 22.13 -5.39 21.44
CA THR A 576 21.52 -4.52 22.47
C THR A 576 20.48 -3.63 21.78
N PHE A 577 19.24 -3.66 22.27
CA PHE A 577 18.09 -2.99 21.66
C PHE A 577 17.36 -2.08 22.66
N PRO A 578 16.73 -1.00 22.21
CA PRO A 578 15.84 -0.18 23.03
C PRO A 578 14.68 -1.00 23.60
N ALA A 579 14.29 -0.72 24.82
CA ALA A 579 13.18 -1.38 25.48
C ALA A 579 11.81 -0.75 25.20
N ALA A 580 11.77 0.49 24.68
CA ALA A 580 10.55 1.27 24.52
C ALA A 580 9.47 0.54 23.71
N GLY A 581 9.83 -0.23 22.69
CA GLY A 581 8.88 -1.05 21.93
C GLY A 581 8.22 -2.14 22.79
N ALA A 582 9.01 -2.89 23.54
CA ALA A 582 8.51 -3.92 24.46
C ALA A 582 7.64 -3.31 25.57
N LEU A 583 8.05 -2.14 26.09
CA LEU A 583 7.31 -1.41 27.11
C LEU A 583 5.97 -0.87 26.59
N ALA A 584 5.93 -0.36 25.35
CA ALA A 584 4.69 0.04 24.72
C ALA A 584 3.71 -1.13 24.58
N GLY A 585 4.21 -2.32 24.18
CA GLY A 585 3.43 -3.56 24.16
C GLY A 585 2.96 -3.99 25.55
N LEU A 586 3.84 -3.90 26.55
CA LEU A 586 3.49 -4.16 27.95
C LEU A 586 2.41 -3.20 28.47
N TYR A 587 2.47 -1.92 28.08
CA TYR A 587 1.43 -0.95 28.43
C TYR A 587 0.09 -1.37 27.81
N ALA A 588 0.09 -1.72 26.53
CA ALA A 588 -1.11 -2.19 25.82
C ALA A 588 -1.71 -3.43 26.49
N ARG A 589 -0.89 -4.43 26.84
CA ARG A 589 -1.32 -5.63 27.57
C ARG A 589 -1.92 -5.27 28.93
N THR A 590 -1.22 -4.43 29.70
CA THR A 590 -1.69 -4.01 31.02
C THR A 590 -3.02 -3.25 30.95
N ASP A 591 -3.17 -2.38 29.96
CA ASP A 591 -4.41 -1.62 29.73
C ASP A 591 -5.59 -2.56 29.40
N ALA A 592 -5.35 -3.55 28.54
CA ALA A 592 -6.36 -4.51 28.14
C ALA A 592 -6.81 -5.44 29.30
N GLU A 593 -5.86 -5.89 30.12
CA GLU A 593 -6.13 -6.84 31.22
C GLU A 593 -6.64 -6.18 32.51
N ARG A 594 -6.16 -4.98 32.82
CA ARG A 594 -6.35 -4.35 34.14
C ARG A 594 -6.80 -2.88 34.08
N GLY A 595 -6.84 -2.26 32.89
CA GLY A 595 -7.14 -0.85 32.69
C GLY A 595 -5.92 0.07 32.81
N VAL A 596 -6.02 1.24 32.17
CA VAL A 596 -4.95 2.26 32.07
C VAL A 596 -4.49 2.81 33.43
N TRP A 597 -5.32 2.67 34.47
CA TRP A 597 -5.03 3.06 35.86
C TRP A 597 -4.13 2.08 36.61
N LYS A 598 -3.82 0.93 36.04
CA LYS A 598 -2.85 -0.03 36.62
C LYS A 598 -1.43 0.31 36.15
N ALA A 599 -0.51 0.38 37.10
CA ALA A 599 0.90 0.58 36.78
C ALA A 599 1.46 -0.59 35.92
N PRO A 600 2.09 -0.32 34.76
CA PRO A 600 2.74 -1.34 33.93
C PRO A 600 4.12 -1.71 34.52
N ALA A 601 4.13 -2.15 35.76
CA ALA A 601 5.32 -2.51 36.50
C ALA A 601 5.00 -3.59 37.55
N GLY A 602 6.03 -4.30 37.99
CA GLY A 602 5.93 -5.35 39.00
C GLY A 602 6.19 -6.75 38.40
N THR A 603 5.96 -7.79 39.23
CA THR A 603 6.25 -9.19 38.85
C THR A 603 5.41 -9.72 37.69
N THR A 604 4.23 -9.12 37.44
CA THR A 604 3.36 -9.46 36.31
C THR A 604 3.74 -8.69 35.03
N ALA A 605 4.59 -7.68 35.12
CA ALA A 605 5.02 -6.83 34.01
C ALA A 605 6.29 -7.42 33.32
N ASN A 606 6.23 -8.70 32.95
CA ASN A 606 7.31 -9.40 32.28
C ASN A 606 7.45 -8.95 30.82
N ILE A 607 8.70 -8.92 30.34
CA ILE A 607 9.09 -8.59 28.97
C ILE A 607 9.46 -9.88 28.26
N VAL A 608 8.74 -10.16 27.18
CA VAL A 608 8.96 -11.33 26.33
C VAL A 608 9.94 -10.96 25.20
N GLY A 609 10.77 -11.92 24.78
CA GLY A 609 11.71 -11.78 23.66
C GLY A 609 13.14 -11.40 24.09
N ALA A 610 13.32 -10.79 25.25
CA ALA A 610 14.65 -10.47 25.78
C ALA A 610 15.29 -11.67 26.45
N THR A 611 16.57 -11.96 26.14
CA THR A 611 17.40 -12.98 26.84
C THR A 611 18.11 -12.41 28.04
N GLY A 612 18.12 -11.09 28.20
CA GLY A 612 18.76 -10.40 29.32
C GLY A 612 18.74 -8.88 29.17
N LEU A 613 19.50 -8.23 30.02
CA LEU A 613 19.66 -6.77 30.05
C LEU A 613 21.11 -6.37 29.75
N SER A 614 21.30 -5.16 29.19
CA SER A 614 22.64 -4.62 28.92
C SER A 614 23.44 -4.32 30.20
N TYR A 615 22.74 -4.11 31.32
CA TYR A 615 23.31 -3.90 32.65
C TYR A 615 22.41 -4.53 33.73
N THR A 616 22.99 -5.17 34.73
CA THR A 616 22.25 -5.76 35.85
C THR A 616 22.29 -4.83 37.05
N LEU A 617 21.18 -4.19 37.36
CA LEU A 617 21.03 -3.27 38.49
C LEU A 617 20.88 -4.02 39.81
N THR A 618 21.66 -3.64 40.81
CA THR A 618 21.48 -4.06 42.22
C THR A 618 20.33 -3.26 42.87
N ASP A 619 19.83 -3.71 44.01
CA ASP A 619 18.79 -2.98 44.76
C ASP A 619 19.25 -1.58 45.17
N ARG A 620 20.54 -1.46 45.57
CA ARG A 620 21.13 -0.17 45.97
C ARG A 620 21.23 0.80 44.80
N GLU A 621 21.63 0.34 43.63
CA GLU A 621 21.72 1.15 42.42
C GLU A 621 20.33 1.57 41.95
N ASN A 622 19.36 0.65 41.97
CA ASN A 622 17.96 1.00 41.69
C ASN A 622 17.43 2.03 42.68
N GLY A 623 17.77 1.86 43.98
CA GLY A 623 17.42 2.83 45.04
C GLY A 623 18.01 4.23 44.84
N ALA A 624 19.11 4.36 44.11
CA ALA A 624 19.71 5.65 43.75
C ALA A 624 19.10 6.25 42.47
N LEU A 625 18.63 5.45 41.50
CA LEU A 625 18.05 5.92 40.24
C LEU A 625 16.55 6.27 40.36
N ASN A 626 15.80 5.50 41.14
CA ASN A 626 14.35 5.67 41.27
C ASN A 626 13.96 7.08 41.77
N PRO A 627 14.63 7.68 42.80
CA PRO A 627 14.34 9.05 43.24
C PRO A 627 14.59 10.11 42.17
N LEU A 628 15.36 9.79 41.13
CA LEU A 628 15.62 10.69 39.99
C LEU A 628 14.51 10.60 38.90
N GLY A 629 13.57 9.65 39.02
CA GLY A 629 12.51 9.44 38.04
C GLY A 629 12.89 8.52 36.89
N LEU A 630 13.95 7.71 37.04
CA LEU A 630 14.36 6.69 36.07
C LEU A 630 13.73 5.34 36.43
N ASN A 631 13.05 4.72 35.46
CA ASN A 631 12.43 3.42 35.64
C ASN A 631 13.41 2.31 35.31
N ALA A 632 13.64 1.42 36.28
CA ALA A 632 14.54 0.30 36.11
C ALA A 632 13.87 -0.88 35.40
N LEU A 633 14.59 -1.52 34.49
CA LEU A 633 14.32 -2.90 34.06
C LEU A 633 15.18 -3.83 34.90
N ARG A 634 14.63 -4.95 35.37
CA ARG A 634 15.31 -5.90 36.23
C ARG A 634 15.02 -7.34 35.84
N THR A 635 15.98 -8.20 36.05
CA THR A 635 15.80 -9.64 35.86
C THR A 635 15.76 -10.33 37.22
N PHE A 636 14.68 -11.06 37.49
CA PHE A 636 14.51 -11.85 38.69
C PHE A 636 14.59 -13.35 38.37
N PRO A 637 15.17 -14.17 39.25
CA PRO A 637 15.11 -15.61 39.13
C PRO A 637 13.66 -16.09 39.00
N VAL A 638 13.40 -17.04 38.09
CA VAL A 638 12.09 -17.65 37.80
C VAL A 638 11.10 -16.70 37.08
N ILE A 639 11.07 -15.42 37.41
CA ILE A 639 10.12 -14.44 36.84
C ILE A 639 10.62 -13.90 35.49
N GLY A 640 11.94 -13.79 35.31
CA GLY A 640 12.57 -13.24 34.12
C GLY A 640 12.74 -11.73 34.18
N THR A 641 12.82 -11.09 33.00
CA THR A 641 12.99 -9.63 32.85
C THR A 641 11.64 -8.93 32.99
N VAL A 642 11.59 -7.92 33.87
CA VAL A 642 10.37 -7.16 34.17
C VAL A 642 10.62 -5.66 34.16
N SER A 643 9.57 -4.89 33.92
CA SER A 643 9.51 -3.46 34.25
C SER A 643 9.37 -3.30 35.76
N TRP A 644 10.31 -2.59 36.40
CA TRP A 644 10.38 -2.43 37.87
C TRP A 644 10.29 -0.96 38.31
N GLY A 645 9.65 -0.11 37.49
CA GLY A 645 9.41 1.30 37.78
C GLY A 645 8.18 1.81 37.05
N ALA A 646 7.46 2.74 37.66
CA ALA A 646 6.24 3.32 37.10
C ALA A 646 6.16 4.84 37.30
N ARG A 647 7.30 5.54 37.18
CA ARG A 647 7.40 6.99 37.36
C ARG A 647 7.44 7.70 35.99
N THR A 648 6.77 8.86 35.92
CA THR A 648 6.89 9.76 34.77
C THR A 648 8.25 10.47 34.76
N GLY A 649 8.60 11.17 33.69
CA GLY A 649 9.78 12.02 33.66
C GLY A 649 9.80 13.10 34.76
N ARG A 650 8.66 13.50 35.29
CA ARG A 650 8.53 14.37 36.48
C ARG A 650 8.39 13.58 37.79
N GLY A 651 8.57 12.28 37.75
CA GLY A 651 8.45 11.41 38.92
C GLY A 651 9.62 11.48 39.89
N ALA A 652 10.59 12.37 39.72
CA ALA A 652 11.66 12.60 40.69
C ALA A 652 11.09 13.12 42.01
N ASP A 653 11.56 12.55 43.13
CA ASP A 653 11.04 12.91 44.45
C ASP A 653 11.21 14.40 44.78
N ALA A 654 12.30 15.02 44.33
CA ALA A 654 12.56 16.45 44.50
C ALA A 654 11.55 17.37 43.79
N LEU A 655 10.78 16.88 42.80
CA LEU A 655 9.82 17.69 42.06
C LEU A 655 8.42 17.70 42.68
N ALA A 656 8.09 16.76 43.57
CA ALA A 656 6.81 16.61 44.26
C ALA A 656 5.59 16.76 43.33
N ASP A 657 5.66 16.27 42.08
CA ASP A 657 4.63 16.46 41.07
C ASP A 657 3.42 15.53 41.31
N GLU A 658 2.20 16.05 41.13
CA GLU A 658 0.98 15.28 41.28
C GLU A 658 0.86 14.11 40.30
N TYR A 659 1.44 14.26 39.06
CA TYR A 659 1.54 13.23 38.05
C TYR A 659 2.87 12.47 38.12
N LYS A 660 3.36 12.20 39.32
CA LYS A 660 4.57 11.40 39.56
C LYS A 660 4.52 10.03 38.89
N TYR A 661 3.33 9.41 38.87
CA TYR A 661 3.15 8.03 38.44
C TYR A 661 2.53 7.94 37.01
N ILE A 662 3.05 7.02 36.18
CA ILE A 662 2.60 6.72 34.84
C ILE A 662 1.08 6.43 34.79
N PRO A 663 0.50 5.53 35.62
CA PRO A 663 -0.93 5.23 35.52
C PRO A 663 -1.81 6.44 35.85
N VAL A 664 -1.36 7.31 36.73
CA VAL A 664 -2.10 8.55 37.07
C VAL A 664 -2.14 9.50 35.88
N ARG A 665 -1.00 9.72 35.22
CA ARG A 665 -0.96 10.61 34.05
C ARG A 665 -1.69 10.01 32.85
N ARG A 666 -1.51 8.71 32.58
CA ARG A 666 -2.18 8.06 31.45
C ARG A 666 -3.69 8.00 31.64
N LEU A 667 -4.17 7.81 32.87
CA LEU A 667 -5.61 7.94 33.17
C LEU A 667 -6.12 9.35 32.90
N ALA A 668 -5.37 10.39 33.28
CA ALA A 668 -5.72 11.78 32.94
C ALA A 668 -5.80 12.00 31.45
N LEU A 669 -4.80 11.54 30.66
CA LEU A 669 -4.79 11.66 29.20
C LEU A 669 -5.97 10.92 28.55
N PHE A 670 -6.32 9.75 29.05
CA PHE A 670 -7.50 8.99 28.62
C PHE A 670 -8.80 9.76 28.88
N LEU A 671 -8.94 10.35 30.07
CA LEU A 671 -10.10 11.19 30.39
C LEU A 671 -10.13 12.44 29.51
N GLU A 672 -9.01 13.16 29.37
CA GLU A 672 -8.89 14.37 28.54
C GLU A 672 -9.34 14.09 27.09
N GLU A 673 -8.89 13.00 26.47
CA GLU A 673 -9.23 12.67 25.10
C GLU A 673 -10.67 12.16 24.96
N SER A 674 -11.13 11.30 25.88
CA SER A 674 -12.49 10.76 25.86
C SER A 674 -13.53 11.86 26.05
N LEU A 675 -13.29 12.77 26.98
CA LEU A 675 -14.18 13.91 27.25
C LEU A 675 -14.17 14.90 26.08
N TYR A 676 -12.99 15.19 25.51
CA TYR A 676 -12.87 16.06 24.35
C TYR A 676 -13.72 15.56 23.18
N ARG A 677 -13.62 14.27 22.83
CA ARG A 677 -14.41 13.67 21.75
C ARG A 677 -15.90 13.55 22.11
N GLY A 678 -16.18 13.18 23.35
CA GLY A 678 -17.55 13.00 23.83
C GLY A 678 -18.34 14.27 24.02
N THR A 679 -17.70 15.46 23.95
CA THR A 679 -18.38 16.76 24.09
C THR A 679 -18.47 17.56 22.79
N GLN A 680 -18.03 17.03 21.64
CA GLN A 680 -18.09 17.72 20.34
C GLN A 680 -19.51 18.16 19.95
N TRP A 681 -20.51 17.40 20.34
CA TRP A 681 -21.92 17.71 20.08
C TRP A 681 -22.44 18.96 20.83
N VAL A 682 -21.70 19.42 21.86
CA VAL A 682 -22.07 20.62 22.63
C VAL A 682 -21.87 21.92 21.84
N VAL A 683 -20.98 21.86 20.84
CA VAL A 683 -20.63 23.04 20.03
C VAL A 683 -21.83 23.47 19.19
N PHE A 684 -22.17 24.76 19.25
CA PHE A 684 -23.34 25.38 18.62
C PHE A 684 -24.72 25.02 19.22
N GLU A 685 -24.77 24.27 20.34
CA GLU A 685 -26.02 24.10 21.09
C GLU A 685 -26.37 25.39 21.88
N PRO A 686 -27.64 25.64 22.18
CA PRO A 686 -28.04 26.74 23.03
C PRO A 686 -27.37 26.65 24.43
N ASN A 687 -26.71 27.72 24.87
CA ASN A 687 -25.93 27.76 26.10
C ASN A 687 -26.80 28.05 27.31
N ASP A 688 -27.54 27.05 27.80
CA ASP A 688 -28.53 27.15 28.85
C ASP A 688 -28.51 25.94 29.82
N GLU A 689 -29.33 26.00 30.88
CA GLU A 689 -29.41 24.92 31.88
C GLU A 689 -29.85 23.56 31.31
N PRO A 690 -30.76 23.44 30.33
CA PRO A 690 -31.04 22.19 29.62
C PRO A 690 -29.80 21.56 29.00
N LEU A 691 -28.94 22.33 28.36
CA LEU A 691 -27.66 21.83 27.79
C LEU A 691 -26.73 21.38 28.92
N TRP A 692 -26.54 22.20 29.95
CA TRP A 692 -25.66 21.92 31.09
C TRP A 692 -26.08 20.64 31.82
N SER A 693 -27.38 20.43 31.99
CA SER A 693 -27.93 19.21 32.60
C SER A 693 -27.62 17.96 31.75
N ARG A 694 -27.79 18.04 30.42
CA ARG A 694 -27.42 16.94 29.51
C ARG A 694 -25.91 16.63 29.56
N VAL A 695 -25.07 17.65 29.62
CA VAL A 695 -23.61 17.48 29.76
C VAL A 695 -23.29 16.78 31.08
N ARG A 696 -23.83 17.25 32.23
CA ARG A 696 -23.63 16.60 33.54
C ARG A 696 -24.06 15.13 33.53
N LEU A 697 -25.20 14.82 32.91
CA LEU A 697 -25.70 13.45 32.80
C LEU A 697 -24.77 12.55 32.01
N ASN A 698 -24.36 12.98 30.81
CA ASN A 698 -23.55 12.16 29.90
C ASN A 698 -22.14 11.95 30.46
N LEU A 699 -21.47 13.02 30.92
CA LEU A 699 -20.13 12.90 31.50
C LEU A 699 -20.18 12.17 32.84
N GLY A 700 -21.21 12.41 33.66
CA GLY A 700 -21.42 11.70 34.91
C GLY A 700 -21.61 10.20 34.73
N ALA A 701 -22.36 9.78 33.72
CA ALA A 701 -22.54 8.37 33.38
C ALA A 701 -21.21 7.71 32.96
N PHE A 702 -20.40 8.37 32.11
CA PHE A 702 -19.09 7.92 31.75
C PHE A 702 -18.15 7.76 32.95
N MET A 703 -18.05 8.79 33.79
CA MET A 703 -17.21 8.74 34.98
C MET A 703 -17.70 7.66 35.97
N HIS A 704 -19.03 7.45 36.09
CA HIS A 704 -19.58 6.38 36.89
C HIS A 704 -19.23 5.00 36.39
N THR A 705 -19.22 4.79 35.07
CA THR A 705 -18.78 3.54 34.47
C THR A 705 -17.32 3.23 34.82
N LEU A 706 -16.43 4.21 34.75
CA LEU A 706 -15.03 4.07 35.15
C LEU A 706 -14.88 3.81 36.66
N PHE A 707 -15.69 4.47 37.49
CA PHE A 707 -15.73 4.19 38.93
C PHE A 707 -16.14 2.73 39.23
N ALA A 708 -17.18 2.23 38.56
CA ALA A 708 -17.62 0.85 38.70
C ALA A 708 -16.55 -0.17 38.25
N GLN A 709 -15.70 0.20 37.27
CA GLN A 709 -14.53 -0.60 36.81
C GLN A 709 -13.34 -0.50 37.78
N GLY A 710 -13.41 0.34 38.82
CA GLY A 710 -12.34 0.50 39.79
C GLY A 710 -11.20 1.41 39.33
N ALA A 711 -11.46 2.38 38.44
CA ALA A 711 -10.45 3.31 37.94
C ALA A 711 -10.03 4.39 38.96
N PHE A 712 -10.87 4.65 39.97
CA PHE A 712 -10.70 5.75 40.92
C PHE A 712 -10.57 5.27 42.35
N GLN A 713 -9.94 6.09 43.18
CA GLN A 713 -9.90 5.92 44.62
C GLN A 713 -11.19 6.48 45.23
N GLY A 714 -11.74 5.81 46.25
CA GLY A 714 -12.94 6.24 47.00
C GLY A 714 -13.94 5.09 47.15
N LYS A 715 -14.74 5.15 48.22
CA LYS A 715 -15.79 4.15 48.49
C LYS A 715 -17.13 4.53 47.84
N THR A 716 -17.33 5.81 47.60
CA THR A 716 -18.53 6.34 46.99
C THR A 716 -18.20 7.16 45.74
N PRO A 717 -19.12 7.30 44.77
CA PRO A 717 -18.91 8.15 43.61
C PRO A 717 -18.48 9.58 43.95
N ARG A 718 -19.00 10.14 45.03
CA ARG A 718 -18.68 11.51 45.49
C ARG A 718 -17.24 11.66 45.95
N ASP A 719 -16.63 10.60 46.49
CA ASP A 719 -15.23 10.60 46.90
C ASP A 719 -14.29 10.40 45.70
N ALA A 720 -14.81 9.79 44.64
CA ALA A 720 -14.04 9.32 43.49
C ALA A 720 -13.96 10.35 42.36
N TYR A 721 -15.06 11.04 42.07
CA TYR A 721 -15.11 11.99 40.98
C TYR A 721 -16.24 12.99 41.13
N PHE A 722 -16.17 14.11 40.40
CA PHE A 722 -17.27 15.04 40.22
C PHE A 722 -17.31 15.62 38.83
N VAL A 723 -18.51 16.02 38.36
CA VAL A 723 -18.73 16.74 37.11
C VAL A 723 -19.59 17.97 37.45
N LYS A 724 -19.07 19.15 37.15
CA LYS A 724 -19.77 20.43 37.30
C LYS A 724 -19.92 21.11 35.95
N CYS A 725 -21.12 21.52 35.63
CA CYS A 725 -21.47 22.36 34.50
C CYS A 725 -22.78 23.05 34.85
N ASP A 726 -22.71 24.22 35.42
CA ASP A 726 -23.83 24.97 35.97
C ASP A 726 -23.54 26.48 35.97
N LYS A 727 -24.42 27.28 36.57
CA LYS A 727 -24.26 28.73 36.69
C LYS A 727 -23.04 29.17 37.51
N GLU A 728 -22.46 28.27 38.35
CA GLU A 728 -21.25 28.58 39.10
C GLU A 728 -20.00 28.42 38.21
N THR A 729 -20.02 27.50 37.29
CA THR A 729 -18.92 27.24 36.36
C THR A 729 -19.03 28.06 35.08
N THR A 730 -20.26 28.36 34.61
CA THR A 730 -20.56 29.14 33.41
C THR A 730 -21.32 30.41 33.83
N THR A 731 -20.63 31.51 33.94
CA THR A 731 -21.19 32.80 34.31
C THR A 731 -21.99 33.44 33.18
N PRO A 732 -22.87 34.43 33.43
CA PRO A 732 -23.54 35.18 32.36
C PRO A 732 -22.57 35.77 31.33
N ASN A 733 -21.42 36.27 31.78
CA ASN A 733 -20.39 36.76 30.87
C ASN A 733 -19.80 35.64 30.00
N ASP A 734 -19.65 34.40 30.46
CA ASP A 734 -19.24 33.27 29.64
C ASP A 734 -20.30 32.92 28.62
N VAL A 735 -21.60 32.99 29.00
CA VAL A 735 -22.70 32.77 28.05
C VAL A 735 -22.67 33.81 26.93
N ASP A 736 -22.50 35.11 27.28
CA ASP A 736 -22.36 36.18 26.30
C ASP A 736 -21.15 36.01 25.35
N LEU A 737 -20.07 35.38 25.84
CA LEU A 737 -18.89 35.05 25.07
C LEU A 737 -18.99 33.69 24.35
N GLY A 738 -20.14 33.00 24.39
CA GLY A 738 -20.35 31.70 23.78
C GLY A 738 -19.55 30.56 24.42
N ARG A 739 -19.23 30.66 25.73
CA ARG A 739 -18.41 29.68 26.45
C ARG A 739 -19.27 28.80 27.34
N VAL A 740 -19.01 27.50 27.33
CA VAL A 740 -19.51 26.53 28.33
C VAL A 740 -18.32 25.98 29.11
N ASN A 741 -18.31 26.20 30.43
CA ASN A 741 -17.24 25.72 31.29
C ASN A 741 -17.66 24.43 32.00
N ILE A 742 -16.94 23.34 31.69
CA ILE A 742 -17.15 22.02 32.29
C ILE A 742 -15.95 21.70 33.17
N VAL A 743 -16.20 21.42 34.45
CA VAL A 743 -15.15 21.05 35.41
C VAL A 743 -15.35 19.59 35.81
N VAL A 744 -14.33 18.76 35.52
CA VAL A 744 -14.29 17.34 35.88
C VAL A 744 -13.12 17.10 36.83
N GLY A 745 -13.41 16.55 38.00
CA GLY A 745 -12.38 16.15 38.96
C GLY A 745 -12.41 14.65 39.20
N PHE A 746 -11.26 14.03 39.44
CA PHE A 746 -11.14 12.62 39.76
C PHE A 746 -10.04 12.34 40.78
N ALA A 747 -10.21 11.30 41.59
CA ALA A 747 -9.25 10.81 42.57
C ALA A 747 -8.49 9.60 41.99
N PRO A 748 -7.23 9.75 41.51
CA PRO A 748 -6.51 8.66 40.89
C PRO A 748 -6.02 7.62 41.90
N LEU A 749 -5.99 6.35 41.48
CA LEU A 749 -5.30 5.30 42.21
C LEU A 749 -3.77 5.50 42.07
N LYS A 750 -3.08 5.52 43.23
CA LYS A 750 -1.62 5.56 43.26
C LYS A 750 -1.07 4.17 43.51
N PRO A 751 -0.03 3.73 42.76
CA PRO A 751 0.57 2.42 42.96
C PRO A 751 1.29 2.35 44.33
N ALA A 752 1.26 1.18 44.98
CA ALA A 752 2.13 0.90 46.11
C ALA A 752 3.56 0.66 45.56
N GLU A 753 4.44 1.62 45.80
CA GLU A 753 5.85 1.54 45.38
C GLU A 753 6.73 0.89 46.45
N PHE A 754 6.40 1.12 47.75
CA PHE A 754 7.14 0.58 48.86
C PHE A 754 6.23 -0.21 49.80
N VAL A 755 6.66 -1.41 50.20
CA VAL A 755 5.95 -2.22 51.17
C VAL A 755 6.89 -2.38 52.38
N ILE A 756 6.44 -1.91 53.53
CA ILE A 756 7.18 -1.99 54.80
C ILE A 756 6.51 -3.05 55.68
N ILE A 757 7.25 -4.13 55.99
CA ILE A 757 6.79 -5.18 56.90
C ILE A 757 7.46 -4.97 58.26
N GLN A 758 6.67 -4.69 59.26
CA GLN A 758 7.15 -4.59 60.64
C GLN A 758 6.95 -5.95 61.34
N ILE A 759 8.00 -6.55 61.83
CA ILE A 759 7.95 -7.81 62.56
C ILE A 759 8.26 -7.49 64.01
N GLN A 760 7.29 -7.74 64.92
CA GLN A 760 7.45 -7.58 66.35
C GLN A 760 7.41 -8.96 67.03
N GLN A 761 8.43 -9.28 67.82
CA GLN A 761 8.44 -10.47 68.66
C GLN A 761 7.54 -10.22 69.89
N ILE A 762 6.52 -11.04 70.05
CA ILE A 762 5.70 -11.02 71.23
C ILE A 762 6.40 -11.83 72.31
N VAL A 763 6.88 -11.18 73.35
CA VAL A 763 7.40 -11.84 74.56
C VAL A 763 6.21 -12.16 75.42
N GLN A 764 5.87 -13.43 75.59
CA GLN A 764 4.88 -13.87 76.57
C GLN A 764 5.37 -13.51 77.95
N ALA A 765 4.71 -12.55 78.62
CA ALA A 765 4.97 -12.32 80.03
C ALA A 765 4.60 -13.57 80.82
N LEU A 766 5.59 -14.19 81.41
CA LEU A 766 5.37 -15.26 82.42
C LEU A 766 4.49 -14.66 83.51
N GLN A 767 3.23 -15.09 83.59
CA GLN A 767 2.39 -14.85 84.73
C GLN A 767 3.05 -15.54 85.92
N THR A 768 3.63 -14.79 86.84
CA THR A 768 4.05 -15.25 88.17
C THR A 768 2.88 -15.27 89.08
#